data_3891963ce168ffd23a3fd454d88550cc
#
_entry.id   3891963ce168ffd23a3fd454d88550cc
#
_cell.length_a   1.000
_cell.length_b   1.000
_cell.length_c   1.000
_cell.angle_alpha   90.00
_cell.angle_beta   90.00
_cell.angle_gamma   90.00
#
_symmetry.space_group_name_H-M   'P 1'
#
loop_
_entity.id
_entity.type
_entity.pdbx_description
1 polymer ?
#
loop_
_entity_poly.entity_id
_entity_poly.type
_entity_poly.pdbx_seq_one_letter_code
_entity_poly.pdbx_strand_id
1 'polypeptide(L)'
;MEPGVIKKLDEVVVNRIAAGEIIQRPANALKELLENSLDAKSSHIQVTIKSGGLKLLEIQDNGTGIRKDDLSIVCERFTTSKLSKFEDLTEIATFGFRGEALASISHVAHLSIQTKTASERCGYKAAYSDGKLLAPPKPCAGNQGTIITIEDLFYTMPQRRQALKSPAEEFQKISDVLAKYAVHNPQVGFVLRKQGEQPTLKTQARSSRAENIRSIYGAAVAKELMDFSHKDDMFKFELECQLTQVNYAVKKSTLLLFINHRLVDSPALKAAVDAVYATYLPRGQHPFVYMSLMLPPQNLDVNVHPTKHEVHFLYQEEIIERIKQQMEAKLLGSNATRSFYKQLKLPGSSELEVTQTQDKTQRIYEKEMVRTDSTEQKLDKFFKTLEKSDSGLSSSSGNETPAATQDESFRLTAARKSKEVRLTSVLNMQQRVERQCHVPLRTILKQLVYVGCVDERRALFQHETRLYMCNTFALSEELFYQRLIYEFQNCAEISVVPPLPLQQLLLIALDSRAAGWVPEDGDKTELAANAVCILQEKAPIMREYFALRISEQGCLESLPALLAQHIPSHAQLPIYLLRLATEVDWEQEAQCFETFCRETARYYAQLDWQDDGDMRSQHWYMEHVLFPSFKKFLLPPARLKQHLYELTSLPTLYKVFERC
;
A
#
# COMPACT_ATOMS: atom_id res chain seq x y z
N MET A 1 -45.02 -3.16 -26.85
CA MET A 1 -45.09 -3.85 -25.53
C MET A 1 -45.86 -2.92 -24.62
N GLU A 2 -46.87 -3.41 -23.97
CA GLU A 2 -47.58 -2.62 -22.98
C GLU A 2 -46.70 -2.47 -21.72
N PRO A 3 -46.72 -1.31 -21.06
CA PRO A 3 -45.95 -1.11 -19.82
C PRO A 3 -46.48 -2.04 -18.71
N GLY A 4 -45.57 -2.62 -17.93
CA GLY A 4 -45.91 -3.50 -16.82
C GLY A 4 -46.71 -2.80 -15.73
N VAL A 5 -47.71 -3.48 -15.17
CA VAL A 5 -48.54 -2.97 -14.05
C VAL A 5 -47.73 -2.95 -12.76
N ILE A 6 -47.61 -1.79 -12.14
CA ILE A 6 -46.98 -1.63 -10.80
C ILE A 6 -47.89 -2.19 -9.73
N LYS A 7 -47.40 -3.13 -8.92
CA LYS A 7 -48.15 -3.72 -7.81
C LYS A 7 -47.41 -3.52 -6.48
N LYS A 8 -48.14 -3.24 -5.39
CA LYS A 8 -47.58 -3.20 -4.05
C LYS A 8 -47.24 -4.64 -3.62
N LEU A 9 -46.01 -4.87 -3.18
CA LEU A 9 -45.58 -6.17 -2.65
C LEU A 9 -46.16 -6.42 -1.26
N ASP A 10 -46.32 -7.69 -0.90
CA ASP A 10 -46.63 -8.11 0.45
C ASP A 10 -45.46 -7.71 1.40
N GLU A 11 -45.81 -7.30 2.61
CA GLU A 11 -44.89 -6.87 3.65
C GLU A 11 -43.84 -7.95 3.99
N VAL A 12 -44.22 -9.22 4.03
CA VAL A 12 -43.31 -10.34 4.27
C VAL A 12 -42.30 -10.48 3.16
N VAL A 13 -42.72 -10.27 1.89
CA VAL A 13 -41.84 -10.32 0.73
C VAL A 13 -40.83 -9.14 0.76
N VAL A 14 -41.31 -7.93 1.05
CA VAL A 14 -40.47 -6.75 1.22
C VAL A 14 -39.43 -6.96 2.30
N ASN A 15 -39.86 -7.46 3.46
CA ASN A 15 -38.97 -7.71 4.60
C ASN A 15 -37.93 -8.80 4.31
N ARG A 16 -38.29 -9.86 3.56
CA ARG A 16 -37.33 -10.90 3.14
C ARG A 16 -36.31 -10.38 2.13
N ILE A 17 -36.70 -9.54 1.17
CA ILE A 17 -35.78 -8.89 0.23
C ILE A 17 -34.79 -8.03 1.00
N ALA A 18 -35.27 -7.12 1.82
CA ALA A 18 -34.44 -6.22 2.61
C ALA A 18 -33.53 -6.96 3.62
N ALA A 19 -34.03 -8.04 4.25
CA ALA A 19 -33.21 -8.89 5.10
C ALA A 19 -32.04 -9.52 4.34
N GLY A 20 -32.27 -9.90 3.08
CA GLY A 20 -31.24 -10.42 2.20
C GLY A 20 -30.19 -9.40 1.78
N GLU A 21 -30.49 -8.12 1.79
CA GLU A 21 -29.52 -7.03 1.54
C GLU A 21 -28.63 -6.77 2.75
N ILE A 22 -29.19 -6.86 3.96
CA ILE A 22 -28.46 -6.65 5.21
C ILE A 22 -27.59 -7.87 5.55
N ILE A 23 -28.17 -9.07 5.51
CA ILE A 23 -27.48 -10.32 5.84
C ILE A 23 -27.13 -11.04 4.54
N GLN A 24 -25.95 -10.75 4.01
CA GLN A 24 -25.45 -11.36 2.79
C GLN A 24 -24.68 -12.66 3.05
N ARG A 25 -23.98 -12.75 4.19
CA ARG A 25 -23.14 -13.87 4.62
C ARG A 25 -23.22 -14.09 6.13
N PRO A 26 -22.81 -15.27 6.63
CA PRO A 26 -22.73 -15.52 8.08
C PRO A 26 -21.88 -14.50 8.84
N ALA A 27 -20.79 -14.02 8.24
CA ALA A 27 -19.93 -13.00 8.83
C ALA A 27 -20.64 -11.65 9.06
N ASN A 28 -21.62 -11.27 8.20
CA ASN A 28 -22.42 -10.06 8.40
C ASN A 28 -23.36 -10.22 9.61
N ALA A 29 -24.03 -11.38 9.71
CA ALA A 29 -24.87 -11.68 10.88
C ALA A 29 -24.04 -11.63 12.18
N LEU A 30 -22.85 -12.26 12.19
CA LEU A 30 -21.96 -12.22 13.33
C LEU A 30 -21.57 -10.78 13.68
N LYS A 31 -21.19 -9.94 12.71
CA LYS A 31 -20.80 -8.54 12.94
C LYS A 31 -21.89 -7.77 13.71
N GLU A 32 -23.12 -7.82 13.23
CA GLU A 32 -24.25 -7.13 13.89
C GLU A 32 -24.52 -7.66 15.32
N LEU A 33 -24.45 -8.98 15.52
CA LEU A 33 -24.63 -9.55 16.84
C LEU A 33 -23.49 -9.22 17.80
N LEU A 34 -22.26 -9.20 17.28
CA LEU A 34 -21.06 -8.84 18.04
C LEU A 34 -21.13 -7.38 18.51
N GLU A 35 -21.55 -6.48 17.61
CA GLU A 35 -21.75 -5.07 17.92
C GLU A 35 -22.84 -4.89 19.00
N ASN A 36 -23.93 -5.68 18.94
CA ASN A 36 -24.94 -5.66 19.97
C ASN A 36 -24.42 -6.16 21.33
N SER A 37 -23.61 -7.21 21.37
CA SER A 37 -22.98 -7.70 22.59
C SER A 37 -22.00 -6.68 23.20
N LEU A 38 -21.28 -5.92 22.36
CA LEU A 38 -20.43 -4.82 22.82
C LEU A 38 -21.23 -3.65 23.37
N ASP A 39 -22.33 -3.28 22.73
CA ASP A 39 -23.28 -2.27 23.23
C ASP A 39 -23.90 -2.68 24.59
N ALA A 40 -24.14 -3.99 24.80
CA ALA A 40 -24.59 -4.55 26.08
C ALA A 40 -23.50 -4.55 27.17
N LYS A 41 -22.31 -3.92 26.92
CA LYS A 41 -21.19 -3.83 27.86
C LYS A 41 -20.66 -5.19 28.33
N SER A 42 -20.63 -6.15 27.43
CA SER A 42 -20.10 -7.49 27.72
C SER A 42 -18.61 -7.45 27.97
N SER A 43 -18.12 -8.18 28.93
CA SER A 43 -16.68 -8.39 29.18
C SER A 43 -16.17 -9.72 28.61
N HIS A 44 -17.06 -10.59 28.19
CA HIS A 44 -16.75 -11.89 27.58
C HIS A 44 -17.76 -12.26 26.51
N ILE A 45 -17.27 -12.60 25.31
CA ILE A 45 -18.10 -12.97 24.16
C ILE A 45 -17.59 -14.28 23.59
N GLN A 46 -18.43 -15.28 23.46
CA GLN A 46 -18.13 -16.58 22.89
C GLN A 46 -18.96 -16.82 21.64
N VAL A 47 -18.30 -17.26 20.57
CA VAL A 47 -18.93 -17.61 19.29
C VAL A 47 -18.71 -19.07 18.97
N THR A 48 -19.78 -19.80 18.70
CA THR A 48 -19.77 -21.22 18.34
C THR A 48 -20.34 -21.38 16.93
N ILE A 49 -19.62 -22.07 16.05
CA ILE A 49 -19.91 -22.18 14.62
C ILE A 49 -20.01 -23.63 14.19
N LYS A 50 -20.97 -23.95 13.31
CA LYS A 50 -21.05 -25.22 12.57
C LYS A 50 -21.26 -24.96 11.10
N SER A 51 -20.53 -25.68 10.22
CA SER A 51 -20.62 -25.56 8.76
C SER A 51 -20.50 -24.11 8.28
N GLY A 52 -19.45 -23.39 8.77
CA GLY A 52 -19.18 -22.00 8.37
C GLY A 52 -20.27 -21.00 8.78
N GLY A 53 -21.12 -21.34 9.77
CA GLY A 53 -22.24 -20.50 10.23
C GLY A 53 -23.56 -20.71 9.47
N LEU A 54 -23.57 -21.54 8.44
CA LEU A 54 -24.79 -21.83 7.68
C LEU A 54 -25.72 -22.79 8.42
N LYS A 55 -25.14 -23.75 9.21
CA LYS A 55 -25.93 -24.69 9.99
C LYS A 55 -26.20 -24.20 11.41
N LEU A 56 -25.19 -23.60 12.06
CA LEU A 56 -25.25 -22.99 13.37
C LEU A 56 -24.31 -21.83 13.47
N LEU A 57 -24.80 -20.69 13.94
CA LEU A 57 -24.03 -19.56 14.44
C LEU A 57 -24.67 -19.19 15.81
N GLU A 58 -23.89 -19.33 16.85
CA GLU A 58 -24.30 -19.00 18.21
C GLU A 58 -23.33 -17.98 18.80
N ILE A 59 -23.88 -16.91 19.37
CA ILE A 59 -23.11 -15.93 20.13
C ILE A 59 -23.67 -15.90 21.57
N GLN A 60 -22.74 -15.95 22.50
CA GLN A 60 -23.05 -15.86 23.94
C GLN A 60 -22.20 -14.70 24.52
N ASP A 61 -22.88 -13.82 25.24
CA ASP A 61 -22.29 -12.74 25.99
C ASP A 61 -22.70 -12.73 27.46
N ASN A 62 -21.97 -11.98 28.27
CA ASN A 62 -22.26 -11.75 29.69
C ASN A 62 -22.66 -10.29 29.97
N GLY A 63 -23.29 -9.64 29.00
CA GLY A 63 -23.72 -8.25 29.10
C GLY A 63 -24.93 -8.01 29.99
N THR A 64 -25.61 -6.89 29.76
CA THR A 64 -26.78 -6.47 30.56
C THR A 64 -27.99 -7.37 30.39
N GLY A 65 -28.05 -8.14 29.31
CA GLY A 65 -29.24 -8.93 28.94
C GLY A 65 -30.35 -8.09 28.32
N ILE A 66 -31.46 -8.76 27.92
CA ILE A 66 -32.67 -8.17 27.35
C ILE A 66 -33.79 -8.37 28.35
N ARG A 67 -34.60 -7.34 28.61
CA ARG A 67 -35.75 -7.43 29.54
C ARG A 67 -36.77 -8.37 28.97
N LYS A 68 -37.47 -9.10 29.87
CA LYS A 68 -38.53 -10.06 29.49
C LYS A 68 -39.62 -9.41 28.64
N ASP A 69 -40.03 -8.18 28.99
CA ASP A 69 -41.11 -7.48 28.30
C ASP A 69 -40.71 -7.09 26.86
N ASP A 70 -39.44 -6.82 26.64
CA ASP A 70 -38.88 -6.46 25.31
C ASP A 70 -38.75 -7.68 24.38
N LEU A 71 -38.80 -8.91 24.91
CA LEU A 71 -38.72 -10.13 24.09
C LEU A 71 -39.85 -10.24 23.06
N SER A 72 -41.01 -9.64 23.33
CA SER A 72 -42.13 -9.65 22.38
C SER A 72 -41.84 -8.85 21.10
N ILE A 73 -41.03 -7.80 21.17
CA ILE A 73 -40.82 -6.83 20.11
C ILE A 73 -39.34 -6.79 19.59
N VAL A 74 -38.42 -7.51 20.22
CA VAL A 74 -36.96 -7.44 19.93
C VAL A 74 -36.59 -7.80 18.49
N CYS A 75 -37.43 -8.57 17.81
CA CYS A 75 -37.28 -8.95 16.39
C CYS A 75 -38.20 -8.16 15.45
N GLU A 76 -38.95 -7.19 15.94
CA GLU A 76 -39.70 -6.29 15.09
C GLU A 76 -38.76 -5.27 14.42
N ARG A 77 -39.11 -4.92 13.19
CA ARG A 77 -38.29 -3.98 12.39
C ARG A 77 -38.44 -2.56 12.91
N PHE A 78 -37.36 -1.79 12.87
CA PHE A 78 -37.28 -0.41 13.38
C PHE A 78 -37.56 -0.30 14.90
N THR A 79 -37.37 -1.38 15.64
CA THR A 79 -37.48 -1.39 17.09
C THR A 79 -36.10 -1.37 17.72
N THR A 80 -35.80 -0.32 18.49
CA THR A 80 -34.48 -0.11 19.09
C THR A 80 -34.61 0.56 20.46
N SER A 81 -33.72 0.19 21.38
CA SER A 81 -33.54 0.88 22.68
C SER A 81 -32.52 2.02 22.64
N LYS A 82 -31.91 2.29 21.44
CA LYS A 82 -30.71 3.10 21.29
C LYS A 82 -30.97 4.48 20.69
N LEU A 83 -32.17 4.70 20.11
CA LEU A 83 -32.61 5.97 19.53
C LEU A 83 -34.08 6.21 19.97
N SER A 84 -34.40 7.46 20.24
CA SER A 84 -35.75 7.91 20.53
C SER A 84 -36.23 8.98 19.55
N LYS A 85 -35.33 9.81 19.04
CA LYS A 85 -35.61 10.91 18.13
C LYS A 85 -34.62 10.92 16.96
N PHE A 86 -35.00 11.62 15.90
CA PHE A 86 -34.14 11.76 14.70
C PHE A 86 -32.82 12.50 14.99
N GLU A 87 -32.88 13.48 15.89
CA GLU A 87 -31.72 14.27 16.30
C GLU A 87 -30.65 13.42 16.99
N ASP A 88 -31.04 12.30 17.66
CA ASP A 88 -30.12 11.37 18.30
C ASP A 88 -29.15 10.72 17.28
N LEU A 89 -29.47 10.76 15.97
CA LEU A 89 -28.59 10.29 14.90
C LEU A 89 -27.27 11.07 14.81
N THR A 90 -27.27 12.33 15.21
CA THR A 90 -26.08 13.19 15.19
C THR A 90 -25.14 12.96 16.38
N GLU A 91 -25.58 12.21 17.40
CA GLU A 91 -24.82 11.96 18.64
C GLU A 91 -24.63 10.45 18.92
N ILE A 92 -24.78 9.60 17.88
CA ILE A 92 -24.73 8.14 18.05
C ILE A 92 -23.38 7.67 18.62
N ALA A 93 -23.42 7.19 19.86
CA ALA A 93 -22.29 6.55 20.54
C ALA A 93 -22.33 5.00 20.49
N THR A 94 -23.44 4.41 20.00
CA THR A 94 -23.66 2.96 19.94
C THR A 94 -23.44 2.39 18.54
N PHE A 95 -23.05 1.12 18.45
CA PHE A 95 -22.89 0.42 17.18
C PHE A 95 -24.22 0.19 16.45
N GLY A 96 -25.21 -0.31 17.15
CA GLY A 96 -26.54 -0.56 16.61
C GLY A 96 -27.46 0.65 16.81
N PHE A 97 -28.26 1.01 15.80
CA PHE A 97 -29.25 2.08 15.90
C PHE A 97 -30.53 1.84 15.08
N ARG A 98 -30.45 1.06 13.99
CA ARG A 98 -31.58 0.89 13.04
C ARG A 98 -32.67 -0.04 13.51
N GLY A 99 -32.41 -0.93 14.49
CA GLY A 99 -33.39 -1.97 14.92
C GLY A 99 -33.71 -2.98 13.82
N GLU A 100 -32.78 -3.30 12.94
CA GLU A 100 -33.04 -4.15 11.77
C GLU A 100 -32.31 -5.50 11.81
N ALA A 101 -31.25 -5.64 12.61
CA ALA A 101 -30.37 -6.81 12.57
C ALA A 101 -31.10 -8.10 12.98
N LEU A 102 -31.71 -8.15 14.17
CA LEU A 102 -32.42 -9.31 14.64
C LEU A 102 -33.66 -9.60 13.81
N ALA A 103 -34.39 -8.57 13.39
CA ALA A 103 -35.50 -8.68 12.44
C ALA A 103 -35.03 -9.36 11.15
N SER A 104 -33.99 -8.87 10.52
CA SER A 104 -33.46 -9.43 9.28
C SER A 104 -33.00 -10.88 9.44
N ILE A 105 -32.30 -11.21 10.53
CA ILE A 105 -31.89 -12.58 10.81
C ILE A 105 -33.12 -13.52 10.95
N SER A 106 -34.20 -13.09 11.63
CA SER A 106 -35.40 -13.90 11.83
C SER A 106 -36.17 -14.22 10.55
N HIS A 107 -35.97 -13.39 9.46
CA HIS A 107 -36.56 -13.64 8.14
C HIS A 107 -35.78 -14.65 7.30
N VAL A 108 -34.48 -14.85 7.61
CA VAL A 108 -33.60 -15.70 6.79
C VAL A 108 -33.07 -16.93 7.55
N ALA A 109 -33.36 -17.07 8.84
CA ALA A 109 -32.88 -18.17 9.68
C ALA A 109 -33.89 -18.50 10.79
N HIS A 110 -33.71 -19.66 11.42
CA HIS A 110 -34.38 -19.98 12.67
C HIS A 110 -33.61 -19.30 13.81
N LEU A 111 -34.27 -18.36 14.49
CA LEU A 111 -33.67 -17.54 15.53
C LEU A 111 -34.21 -17.90 16.90
N SER A 112 -33.35 -18.15 17.87
CA SER A 112 -33.75 -18.24 19.28
C SER A 112 -32.86 -17.35 20.15
N ILE A 113 -33.45 -16.72 21.15
CA ILE A 113 -32.79 -15.83 22.11
C ILE A 113 -33.05 -16.38 23.51
N GLN A 114 -31.96 -16.55 24.26
CA GLN A 114 -32.00 -16.86 25.67
C GLN A 114 -31.30 -15.73 26.42
N THR A 115 -31.95 -15.09 27.36
CA THR A 115 -31.42 -13.92 28.04
C THR A 115 -31.80 -13.84 29.49
N LYS A 116 -31.00 -13.16 30.30
CA LYS A 116 -31.24 -12.87 31.70
C LYS A 116 -30.64 -11.51 32.06
N THR A 117 -31.42 -10.66 32.66
CA THR A 117 -30.94 -9.41 33.26
C THR A 117 -30.51 -9.62 34.72
N ALA A 118 -29.76 -8.68 35.28
CA ALA A 118 -29.32 -8.74 36.69
C ALA A 118 -30.47 -8.70 37.68
N SER A 119 -31.59 -8.07 37.32
CA SER A 119 -32.77 -7.92 38.18
C SER A 119 -33.68 -9.15 38.20
N GLU A 120 -33.58 -10.05 37.21
CA GLU A 120 -34.45 -11.23 37.07
C GLU A 120 -33.87 -12.44 37.78
N ARG A 121 -34.77 -13.26 38.36
CA ARG A 121 -34.38 -14.48 39.09
C ARG A 121 -34.00 -15.63 38.15
N CYS A 122 -34.61 -15.73 36.98
CA CYS A 122 -34.36 -16.77 36.00
C CYS A 122 -34.16 -16.16 34.62
N GLY A 123 -33.54 -16.90 33.70
CA GLY A 123 -33.47 -16.54 32.29
C GLY A 123 -34.79 -16.84 31.56
N TYR A 124 -34.95 -16.25 30.37
CA TYR A 124 -36.07 -16.51 29.47
C TYR A 124 -35.55 -16.89 28.11
N LYS A 125 -36.20 -17.91 27.51
CA LYS A 125 -35.91 -18.36 26.14
C LYS A 125 -37.11 -18.12 25.25
N ALA A 126 -36.88 -17.53 24.09
CA ALA A 126 -37.89 -17.22 23.09
C ALA A 126 -37.38 -17.61 21.69
N ALA A 127 -38.27 -18.01 20.79
CA ALA A 127 -37.98 -18.36 19.41
C ALA A 127 -38.80 -17.45 18.47
N TYR A 128 -38.17 -17.10 17.32
CA TYR A 128 -38.73 -16.12 16.38
C TYR A 128 -38.71 -16.65 14.95
N SER A 129 -39.70 -16.24 14.16
CA SER A 129 -39.76 -16.42 12.72
C SER A 129 -40.44 -15.23 12.09
N ASP A 130 -39.92 -14.75 10.96
CA ASP A 130 -40.49 -13.63 10.21
C ASP A 130 -40.76 -12.37 11.08
N GLY A 131 -39.87 -12.05 11.99
CA GLY A 131 -39.96 -10.90 12.87
C GLY A 131 -40.88 -11.10 14.10
N LYS A 132 -41.57 -12.22 14.21
CA LYS A 132 -42.60 -12.48 15.24
C LYS A 132 -42.19 -13.56 16.23
N LEU A 133 -42.62 -13.40 17.48
CA LEU A 133 -42.48 -14.39 18.52
C LEU A 133 -43.32 -15.63 18.19
N LEU A 134 -42.71 -16.82 18.16
CA LEU A 134 -43.42 -18.08 17.87
C LEU A 134 -44.30 -18.61 19.04
N ALA A 135 -43.83 -18.35 20.26
CA ALA A 135 -44.52 -18.76 21.47
C ALA A 135 -44.10 -17.84 22.64
N PRO A 136 -44.91 -17.69 23.69
CA PRO A 136 -44.56 -16.91 24.88
C PRO A 136 -43.19 -17.32 25.44
N PRO A 137 -42.38 -16.37 25.94
CA PRO A 137 -41.06 -16.67 26.49
C PRO A 137 -41.13 -17.66 27.64
N LYS A 138 -40.33 -18.73 27.57
CA LYS A 138 -40.29 -19.78 28.58
C LYS A 138 -39.18 -19.51 29.60
N PRO A 139 -39.43 -19.64 30.89
CA PRO A 139 -38.37 -19.53 31.89
C PRO A 139 -37.33 -20.64 31.70
N CYS A 140 -36.07 -20.33 31.88
CA CYS A 140 -34.96 -21.27 31.76
C CYS A 140 -33.84 -20.95 32.75
N ALA A 141 -32.95 -21.90 32.97
CA ALA A 141 -31.71 -21.65 33.68
C ALA A 141 -30.77 -20.80 32.81
N GLY A 142 -30.03 -19.88 33.40
CA GLY A 142 -29.05 -19.08 32.67
C GLY A 142 -28.31 -18.08 33.57
N ASN A 143 -27.11 -17.70 33.15
CA ASN A 143 -26.37 -16.63 33.75
C ASN A 143 -26.79 -15.28 33.14
N GLN A 144 -26.45 -14.18 33.78
CA GLN A 144 -26.66 -12.84 33.23
C GLN A 144 -25.99 -12.74 31.85
N GLY A 145 -26.65 -12.09 30.88
CA GLY A 145 -26.23 -11.91 29.51
C GLY A 145 -27.23 -12.47 28.51
N THR A 146 -26.77 -12.65 27.27
CA THR A 146 -27.63 -13.11 26.17
C THR A 146 -26.93 -14.22 25.37
N ILE A 147 -27.70 -15.22 24.97
CA ILE A 147 -27.31 -16.26 24.00
C ILE A 147 -28.26 -16.13 22.82
N ILE A 148 -27.71 -15.86 21.65
CA ILE A 148 -28.46 -15.80 20.39
C ILE A 148 -28.00 -16.96 19.54
N THR A 149 -28.95 -17.82 19.16
CA THR A 149 -28.68 -19.00 18.34
C THR A 149 -29.41 -18.86 17.00
N ILE A 150 -28.65 -18.95 15.92
CA ILE A 150 -29.11 -18.89 14.54
C ILE A 150 -28.89 -20.27 13.93
N GLU A 151 -29.94 -20.90 13.45
CA GLU A 151 -29.89 -22.21 12.80
C GLU A 151 -30.39 -22.10 11.36
N ASP A 152 -29.77 -22.90 10.47
CA ASP A 152 -30.15 -23.04 9.07
C ASP A 152 -30.24 -21.68 8.34
N LEU A 153 -29.17 -20.86 8.44
CA LEU A 153 -29.10 -19.56 7.79
C LEU A 153 -29.34 -19.70 6.28
N PHE A 154 -30.18 -18.83 5.71
CA PHE A 154 -30.65 -18.84 4.33
C PHE A 154 -31.52 -20.05 3.93
N TYR A 155 -32.23 -20.68 4.88
CA TYR A 155 -33.15 -21.74 4.52
C TYR A 155 -34.26 -21.28 3.58
N THR A 156 -34.65 -20.00 3.65
CA THR A 156 -35.61 -19.33 2.74
C THR A 156 -35.03 -18.92 1.40
N MET A 157 -33.68 -18.98 1.23
CA MET A 157 -32.93 -18.50 0.03
C MET A 157 -31.96 -19.58 -0.48
N PRO A 158 -32.45 -20.67 -1.09
CA PRO A 158 -31.61 -21.79 -1.50
C PRO A 158 -30.51 -21.43 -2.49
N GLN A 159 -30.75 -20.46 -3.40
CA GLN A 159 -29.75 -19.98 -4.35
C GLN A 159 -28.55 -19.32 -3.63
N ARG A 160 -28.82 -18.48 -2.61
CA ARG A 160 -27.76 -17.86 -1.81
C ARG A 160 -27.00 -18.90 -1.00
N ARG A 161 -27.71 -19.85 -0.40
CA ARG A 161 -27.08 -20.96 0.34
C ARG A 161 -26.16 -21.81 -0.55
N GLN A 162 -26.57 -22.05 -1.79
CA GLN A 162 -25.75 -22.78 -2.77
C GLN A 162 -24.53 -21.96 -3.25
N ALA A 163 -24.64 -20.63 -3.35
CA ALA A 163 -23.52 -19.76 -3.70
C ALA A 163 -22.40 -19.77 -2.64
N LEU A 164 -22.74 -20.00 -1.37
CA LEU A 164 -21.81 -20.09 -0.23
C LEU A 164 -21.28 -21.52 -0.06
N LYS A 165 -20.60 -22.06 -1.08
CA LYS A 165 -20.22 -23.49 -1.18
C LYS A 165 -19.15 -23.95 -0.20
N SER A 166 -18.28 -23.05 0.29
CA SER A 166 -17.13 -23.40 1.13
C SER A 166 -17.35 -23.03 2.60
N PRO A 167 -17.71 -24.00 3.47
CA PRO A 167 -17.80 -23.73 4.91
C PRO A 167 -16.50 -23.26 5.55
N ALA A 168 -15.36 -23.67 5.00
CA ALA A 168 -14.04 -23.25 5.48
C ALA A 168 -13.78 -21.76 5.18
N GLU A 169 -14.16 -21.31 3.98
CA GLU A 169 -14.06 -19.90 3.60
C GLU A 169 -14.95 -19.00 4.46
N GLU A 170 -16.21 -19.42 4.70
CA GLU A 170 -17.11 -18.65 5.55
C GLU A 170 -16.64 -18.63 7.01
N PHE A 171 -16.09 -19.75 7.53
CA PHE A 171 -15.46 -19.77 8.84
C PHE A 171 -14.27 -18.81 8.93
N GLN A 172 -13.44 -18.73 7.88
CA GLN A 172 -12.31 -17.80 7.84
C GLN A 172 -12.77 -16.34 7.88
N LYS A 173 -13.83 -15.97 7.14
CA LYS A 173 -14.41 -14.62 7.19
C LYS A 173 -14.99 -14.27 8.57
N ILE A 174 -15.64 -15.23 9.23
CA ILE A 174 -16.11 -15.10 10.62
C ILE A 174 -14.92 -14.88 11.56
N SER A 175 -13.86 -15.67 11.41
CA SER A 175 -12.63 -15.55 12.20
C SER A 175 -11.96 -14.20 12.00
N ASP A 176 -11.89 -13.71 10.77
CA ASP A 176 -11.30 -12.41 10.44
C ASP A 176 -12.09 -11.25 11.07
N VAL A 177 -13.42 -11.30 11.06
CA VAL A 177 -14.26 -10.28 11.71
C VAL A 177 -14.02 -10.30 13.23
N LEU A 178 -14.11 -11.47 13.88
CA LEU A 178 -13.91 -11.57 15.31
C LEU A 178 -12.49 -11.15 15.73
N ALA A 179 -11.47 -11.52 14.95
CA ALA A 179 -10.08 -11.14 15.18
C ALA A 179 -9.90 -9.62 15.18
N LYS A 180 -10.52 -8.92 14.22
CA LYS A 180 -10.48 -7.45 14.12
C LYS A 180 -11.11 -6.80 15.36
N TYR A 181 -12.29 -7.25 15.78
CA TYR A 181 -12.95 -6.72 16.99
C TYR A 181 -12.17 -7.06 18.27
N ALA A 182 -11.54 -8.24 18.36
CA ALA A 182 -10.72 -8.62 19.50
C ALA A 182 -9.48 -7.74 19.67
N VAL A 183 -8.87 -7.30 18.56
CA VAL A 183 -7.76 -6.30 18.59
C VAL A 183 -8.27 -4.93 19.01
N HIS A 184 -9.44 -4.51 18.51
CA HIS A 184 -10.00 -3.19 18.80
C HIS A 184 -10.50 -3.06 20.24
N ASN A 185 -11.01 -4.14 20.82
CA ASN A 185 -11.60 -4.16 22.16
C ASN A 185 -10.80 -5.04 23.14
N PRO A 186 -9.60 -4.62 23.58
CA PRO A 186 -8.74 -5.43 24.44
C PRO A 186 -9.31 -5.64 25.84
N GLN A 187 -10.30 -4.84 26.23
CA GLN A 187 -11.00 -4.99 27.51
C GLN A 187 -11.94 -6.19 27.55
N VAL A 188 -12.31 -6.73 26.38
CA VAL A 188 -13.25 -7.84 26.23
C VAL A 188 -12.51 -9.11 25.84
N GLY A 189 -12.86 -10.22 26.48
CA GLY A 189 -12.37 -11.55 26.11
C GLY A 189 -13.22 -12.16 25.00
N PHE A 190 -12.59 -12.66 23.94
CA PHE A 190 -13.26 -13.29 22.81
C PHE A 190 -12.86 -14.75 22.66
N VAL A 191 -13.82 -15.60 22.35
CA VAL A 191 -13.60 -17.01 22.06
C VAL A 191 -14.35 -17.40 20.79
N LEU A 192 -13.63 -17.97 19.81
CA LEU A 192 -14.22 -18.60 18.62
C LEU A 192 -13.92 -20.08 18.64
N ARG A 193 -14.95 -20.91 18.45
CA ARG A 193 -14.80 -22.36 18.32
C ARG A 193 -15.75 -22.92 17.28
N LYS A 194 -15.36 -24.02 16.66
CA LYS A 194 -16.30 -24.88 15.96
C LYS A 194 -17.02 -25.78 16.97
N GLN A 195 -18.27 -26.12 16.68
CA GLN A 195 -19.04 -26.98 17.56
C GLN A 195 -18.31 -28.33 17.77
N GLY A 196 -18.00 -28.64 19.03
CA GLY A 196 -17.30 -29.88 19.42
C GLY A 196 -15.77 -29.83 19.29
N GLU A 197 -15.17 -28.71 18.85
CA GLU A 197 -13.71 -28.53 18.72
C GLU A 197 -13.16 -27.58 19.79
N GLN A 198 -11.85 -27.60 19.97
CA GLN A 198 -11.14 -26.63 20.81
C GLN A 198 -11.23 -25.21 20.21
N PRO A 199 -11.10 -24.17 21.04
CA PRO A 199 -11.12 -22.80 20.54
C PRO A 199 -10.04 -22.53 19.50
N THR A 200 -10.44 -22.01 18.35
CA THR A 200 -9.54 -21.59 17.28
C THR A 200 -8.95 -20.18 17.54
N LEU A 201 -9.73 -19.32 18.19
CA LEU A 201 -9.29 -17.99 18.63
C LEU A 201 -9.72 -17.80 20.09
N LYS A 202 -8.80 -17.33 20.92
CA LYS A 202 -9.07 -17.03 22.34
C LYS A 202 -8.23 -15.83 22.76
N THR A 203 -8.87 -14.76 23.25
CA THR A 203 -8.23 -13.61 23.90
C THR A 203 -8.72 -13.50 25.34
N GLN A 204 -7.94 -12.86 26.19
CA GLN A 204 -8.29 -12.61 27.56
C GLN A 204 -8.92 -11.22 27.69
N ALA A 205 -9.86 -11.07 28.64
CA ALA A 205 -10.37 -9.76 29.00
C ALA A 205 -9.26 -8.94 29.73
N ARG A 206 -9.27 -7.62 29.51
CA ARG A 206 -8.29 -6.70 30.09
C ARG A 206 -6.85 -6.98 29.66
N SER A 207 -6.66 -7.51 28.47
CA SER A 207 -5.35 -7.61 27.81
C SER A 207 -4.95 -6.27 27.16
N SER A 208 -3.71 -6.18 26.69
CA SER A 208 -3.29 -5.08 25.83
C SER A 208 -3.59 -5.38 24.37
N ARG A 209 -3.74 -4.35 23.55
CA ARG A 209 -3.92 -4.50 22.09
C ARG A 209 -2.77 -5.27 21.45
N ALA A 210 -1.53 -4.96 21.86
CA ALA A 210 -0.34 -5.66 21.40
C ALA A 210 -0.33 -7.17 21.74
N GLU A 211 -0.84 -7.55 22.93
CA GLU A 211 -1.01 -8.96 23.30
C GLU A 211 -2.05 -9.67 22.45
N ASN A 212 -3.16 -9.00 22.13
CA ASN A 212 -4.17 -9.56 21.23
C ASN A 212 -3.63 -9.70 19.81
N ILE A 213 -2.88 -8.70 19.29
CA ILE A 213 -2.20 -8.80 18.00
C ILE A 213 -1.20 -9.96 18.01
N ARG A 214 -0.42 -10.12 19.08
CA ARG A 214 0.53 -11.23 19.24
C ARG A 214 -0.16 -12.60 19.22
N SER A 215 -1.30 -12.72 19.93
CA SER A 215 -2.04 -13.98 20.02
C SER A 215 -2.70 -14.35 18.70
N ILE A 216 -3.19 -13.37 17.92
CA ILE A 216 -4.00 -13.58 16.71
C ILE A 216 -3.14 -13.61 15.44
N TYR A 217 -2.21 -12.65 15.31
CA TYR A 217 -1.39 -12.47 14.11
C TYR A 217 0.06 -12.96 14.25
N GLY A 218 0.45 -13.34 15.46
CA GLY A 218 1.75 -13.95 15.74
C GLY A 218 2.77 -13.01 16.38
N ALA A 219 3.80 -13.61 16.97
CA ALA A 219 4.85 -12.89 17.70
C ALA A 219 5.73 -12.01 16.78
N ALA A 220 5.87 -12.39 15.50
CA ALA A 220 6.66 -11.64 14.53
C ALA A 220 6.06 -10.25 14.26
N VAL A 221 4.71 -10.16 14.13
CA VAL A 221 4.01 -8.87 14.00
C VAL A 221 4.20 -8.03 15.26
N ALA A 222 3.91 -8.62 16.42
CA ALA A 222 3.90 -7.90 17.69
C ALA A 222 5.27 -7.33 18.09
N LYS A 223 6.35 -7.96 17.65
CA LYS A 223 7.73 -7.50 17.92
C LYS A 223 8.08 -6.23 17.16
N GLU A 224 7.53 -6.06 15.99
CA GLU A 224 7.85 -4.95 15.08
C GLU A 224 6.78 -3.83 15.12
N LEU A 225 5.83 -3.90 16.08
CA LEU A 225 4.79 -2.87 16.24
C LEU A 225 5.36 -1.59 16.84
N MET A 226 4.93 -0.48 16.28
CA MET A 226 5.15 0.87 16.81
C MET A 226 3.80 1.52 17.10
N ASP A 227 3.69 2.11 18.27
CA ASP A 227 2.53 2.90 18.65
C ASP A 227 2.67 4.34 18.17
N PHE A 228 1.57 4.87 17.66
CA PHE A 228 1.51 6.24 17.21
C PHE A 228 0.10 6.78 17.43
N SER A 229 0.02 7.97 18.00
CA SER A 229 -1.23 8.71 18.18
C SER A 229 -1.07 10.13 17.67
N HIS A 230 -2.11 10.67 17.07
CA HIS A 230 -2.14 12.06 16.60
C HIS A 230 -3.52 12.65 16.85
N LYS A 231 -3.54 13.91 17.30
CA LYS A 231 -4.74 14.71 17.47
C LYS A 231 -4.60 15.95 16.62
N ASP A 232 -5.58 16.19 15.76
CA ASP A 232 -5.64 17.36 14.90
C ASP A 232 -6.79 18.26 15.34
N ASP A 233 -6.44 19.48 15.80
CA ASP A 233 -7.43 20.44 16.29
C ASP A 233 -8.15 21.18 15.16
N MET A 234 -7.58 21.19 13.93
CA MET A 234 -8.17 21.86 12.77
C MET A 234 -9.34 21.06 12.21
N PHE A 235 -9.14 19.77 11.98
CA PHE A 235 -10.18 18.87 11.48
C PHE A 235 -10.87 18.08 12.60
N LYS A 236 -10.48 18.32 13.85
CA LYS A 236 -11.06 17.73 15.07
C LYS A 236 -11.11 16.20 15.02
N PHE A 237 -10.03 15.55 14.59
CA PHE A 237 -9.93 14.10 14.65
C PHE A 237 -8.86 13.63 15.63
N GLU A 238 -9.06 12.44 16.18
CA GLU A 238 -8.08 11.73 16.97
C GLU A 238 -7.75 10.39 16.29
N LEU A 239 -6.47 10.10 16.13
CA LEU A 239 -5.96 8.90 15.51
C LEU A 239 -5.14 8.10 16.51
N GLU A 240 -5.51 6.84 16.70
CA GLU A 240 -4.67 5.82 17.33
C GLU A 240 -4.26 4.80 16.29
N CYS A 241 -2.97 4.55 16.15
CA CYS A 241 -2.44 3.65 15.17
C CYS A 241 -1.36 2.76 15.78
N GLN A 242 -1.38 1.46 15.42
CA GLN A 242 -0.27 0.54 15.62
C GLN A 242 0.16 0.02 14.26
N LEU A 243 1.38 0.32 13.88
CA LEU A 243 1.92 -0.02 12.58
C LEU A 243 3.25 -0.76 12.73
N THR A 244 3.54 -1.65 11.82
CA THR A 244 4.81 -2.38 11.83
C THR A 244 5.92 -1.55 11.22
N GLN A 245 7.12 -1.71 11.77
CA GLN A 245 8.33 -1.14 11.20
C GLN A 245 8.55 -1.66 9.77
N VAL A 246 9.35 -0.93 9.00
CA VAL A 246 9.71 -1.26 7.62
C VAL A 246 10.43 -2.62 7.46
N ASN A 247 10.92 -3.20 8.56
CA ASN A 247 11.55 -4.52 8.54
C ASN A 247 10.56 -5.69 8.53
N TYR A 248 9.30 -5.43 8.81
CA TYR A 248 8.24 -6.42 8.76
C TYR A 248 7.50 -6.30 7.44
N ALA A 249 7.51 -7.37 6.67
CA ALA A 249 6.89 -7.41 5.38
C ALA A 249 6.25 -8.79 5.13
N VAL A 250 5.00 -8.79 4.71
CA VAL A 250 4.22 -9.99 4.40
C VAL A 250 3.52 -9.87 3.05
N LYS A 251 3.23 -11.00 2.41
CA LYS A 251 2.54 -11.03 1.11
C LYS A 251 1.08 -10.58 1.18
N LYS A 252 0.44 -10.69 2.35
CA LYS A 252 -0.99 -10.34 2.53
C LYS A 252 -1.11 -9.00 3.25
N SER A 253 -1.68 -8.00 2.59
CA SER A 253 -2.02 -6.72 3.25
C SER A 253 -3.01 -6.94 4.40
N THR A 254 -2.70 -6.38 5.57
CA THR A 254 -3.56 -6.46 6.74
C THR A 254 -3.75 -5.06 7.31
N LEU A 255 -4.91 -4.46 6.99
CA LEU A 255 -5.36 -3.20 7.56
C LEU A 255 -6.59 -3.46 8.44
N LEU A 256 -6.48 -3.11 9.71
CA LEU A 256 -7.58 -3.12 10.67
C LEU A 256 -8.02 -1.68 10.87
N LEU A 257 -9.08 -1.27 10.17
CA LEU A 257 -9.54 0.11 10.18
C LEU A 257 -10.86 0.24 10.95
N PHE A 258 -10.85 1.12 11.94
CA PHE A 258 -12.02 1.50 12.72
C PHE A 258 -12.25 3.01 12.64
N ILE A 259 -13.49 3.42 12.40
CA ILE A 259 -13.91 4.82 12.46
C ILE A 259 -15.05 4.91 13.47
N ASN A 260 -14.89 5.75 14.49
CA ASN A 260 -15.80 5.83 15.64
C ASN A 260 -16.18 4.44 16.16
N HIS A 261 -15.15 3.61 16.40
CA HIS A 261 -15.21 2.22 16.85
C HIS A 261 -15.87 1.21 15.88
N ARG A 262 -16.38 1.65 14.71
CA ARG A 262 -16.99 0.75 13.70
C ARG A 262 -15.92 0.20 12.76
N LEU A 263 -15.98 -1.10 12.52
CA LEU A 263 -15.13 -1.75 11.51
C LEU A 263 -15.60 -1.33 10.12
N VAL A 264 -14.76 -0.61 9.39
CA VAL A 264 -15.05 -0.09 8.06
C VAL A 264 -13.96 -0.46 7.06
N ASP A 265 -14.33 -0.48 5.79
CA ASP A 265 -13.40 -0.58 4.66
C ASP A 265 -13.35 0.78 3.96
N SER A 266 -12.16 1.36 3.84
CA SER A 266 -11.91 2.59 3.09
C SER A 266 -10.80 2.35 2.08
N PRO A 267 -11.15 2.22 0.79
CA PRO A 267 -10.15 2.08 -0.28
C PRO A 267 -9.15 3.24 -0.30
N ALA A 268 -9.60 4.46 0.02
CA ALA A 268 -8.77 5.66 0.05
C ALA A 268 -7.71 5.60 1.17
N LEU A 269 -8.11 5.26 2.42
CA LEU A 269 -7.17 5.08 3.53
C LEU A 269 -6.22 3.90 3.29
N LYS A 270 -6.72 2.81 2.70
CA LYS A 270 -5.87 1.68 2.33
C LYS A 270 -4.83 2.08 1.29
N ALA A 271 -5.22 2.80 0.25
CA ALA A 271 -4.31 3.30 -0.78
C ALA A 271 -3.27 4.26 -0.18
N ALA A 272 -3.66 5.10 0.78
CA ALA A 272 -2.75 6.00 1.49
C ALA A 272 -1.70 5.22 2.31
N VAL A 273 -2.12 4.20 3.07
CA VAL A 273 -1.21 3.31 3.81
C VAL A 273 -0.28 2.57 2.86
N ASP A 274 -0.81 1.97 1.79
CA ASP A 274 -0.01 1.25 0.80
C ASP A 274 0.98 2.21 0.11
N ALA A 275 0.61 3.47 -0.16
CA ALA A 275 1.50 4.47 -0.76
C ALA A 275 2.66 4.87 0.18
N VAL A 276 2.39 5.07 1.47
CA VAL A 276 3.43 5.36 2.47
C VAL A 276 4.44 4.22 2.54
N TYR A 277 3.98 2.99 2.62
CA TYR A 277 4.86 1.82 2.74
C TYR A 277 5.51 1.39 1.42
N ALA A 278 4.98 1.80 0.27
CA ALA A 278 5.57 1.49 -1.04
C ALA A 278 7.00 2.06 -1.20
N THR A 279 7.33 3.10 -0.42
CA THR A 279 8.67 3.70 -0.40
C THR A 279 9.67 2.84 0.38
N TYR A 280 9.19 2.00 1.32
CA TYR A 280 10.03 1.27 2.28
C TYR A 280 10.00 -0.25 2.07
N LEU A 281 8.92 -0.81 1.55
CA LEU A 281 8.76 -2.26 1.43
C LEU A 281 9.00 -2.74 -0.01
N PRO A 282 9.55 -3.94 -0.19
CA PRO A 282 9.67 -4.58 -1.49
C PRO A 282 8.29 -4.76 -2.15
N ARG A 283 8.26 -4.77 -3.49
CA ARG A 283 7.02 -4.94 -4.26
C ARG A 283 6.26 -6.21 -3.88
N GLY A 284 4.95 -6.06 -3.69
CA GLY A 284 4.07 -7.17 -3.31
C GLY A 284 4.19 -7.59 -1.85
N GLN A 285 4.90 -6.82 -1.05
CA GLN A 285 4.92 -6.96 0.40
C GLN A 285 4.15 -5.81 1.05
N HIS A 286 3.52 -6.11 2.18
CA HIS A 286 2.61 -5.22 2.86
C HIS A 286 2.87 -5.19 4.36
N PRO A 287 2.59 -4.05 5.03
CA PRO A 287 2.66 -3.96 6.48
C PRO A 287 1.46 -4.63 7.15
N PHE A 288 1.55 -4.75 8.47
CA PHE A 288 0.40 -4.86 9.35
C PHE A 288 0.11 -3.47 9.94
N VAL A 289 -1.13 -3.01 9.78
CA VAL A 289 -1.58 -1.72 10.32
C VAL A 289 -2.91 -1.87 11.03
N TYR A 290 -2.98 -1.45 12.28
CA TYR A 290 -4.20 -1.17 13.01
C TYR A 290 -4.38 0.35 13.08
N MET A 291 -5.58 0.82 12.76
CA MET A 291 -5.92 2.25 12.75
C MET A 291 -7.31 2.46 13.35
N SER A 292 -7.40 3.33 14.33
CA SER A 292 -8.65 3.80 14.93
C SER A 292 -8.75 5.30 14.79
N LEU A 293 -9.70 5.76 14.01
CA LEU A 293 -9.98 7.17 13.73
C LEU A 293 -11.25 7.59 14.46
N MET A 294 -11.14 8.57 15.32
CA MET A 294 -12.26 9.19 16.03
C MET A 294 -12.56 10.54 15.40
N LEU A 295 -13.79 10.70 14.93
CA LEU A 295 -14.31 11.89 14.28
C LEU A 295 -15.53 12.40 15.06
N PRO A 296 -15.79 13.73 15.07
CA PRO A 296 -17.05 14.25 15.56
C PRO A 296 -18.22 13.57 14.82
N PRO A 297 -19.23 13.07 15.54
CA PRO A 297 -20.36 12.38 14.90
C PRO A 297 -21.05 13.21 13.81
N GLN A 298 -21.07 14.52 13.97
CA GLN A 298 -21.64 15.47 13.00
C GLN A 298 -20.92 15.48 11.64
N ASN A 299 -19.64 15.07 11.59
CA ASN A 299 -18.83 15.05 10.38
C ASN A 299 -18.84 13.68 9.70
N LEU A 300 -19.58 12.71 10.24
CA LEU A 300 -19.57 11.31 9.78
C LEU A 300 -20.96 10.91 9.29
N ASP A 301 -21.06 10.53 8.01
CA ASP A 301 -22.25 9.86 7.49
C ASP A 301 -22.04 8.33 7.53
N VAL A 302 -22.76 7.69 8.46
CA VAL A 302 -22.78 6.23 8.65
C VAL A 302 -23.87 5.54 7.83
N ASN A 303 -24.71 6.28 7.11
CA ASN A 303 -25.90 5.76 6.46
C ASN A 303 -25.70 5.48 4.96
N VAL A 304 -24.47 5.49 4.50
CA VAL A 304 -24.11 5.34 3.08
C VAL A 304 -24.39 3.93 2.55
N HIS A 305 -24.13 2.89 3.35
CA HIS A 305 -24.32 1.50 2.93
C HIS A 305 -25.14 0.70 3.96
N PRO A 306 -26.07 -0.22 3.52
CA PRO A 306 -26.87 -1.04 4.42
C PRO A 306 -26.06 -1.87 5.42
N THR A 307 -24.91 -2.37 5.00
CA THR A 307 -24.01 -3.20 5.84
C THR A 307 -22.99 -2.37 6.64
N LYS A 308 -23.06 -1.04 6.60
CA LYS A 308 -22.18 -0.10 7.32
C LYS A 308 -20.67 -0.35 7.08
N HIS A 309 -20.31 -0.95 5.94
CA HIS A 309 -18.91 -1.21 5.59
C HIS A 309 -18.19 0.04 5.05
N GLU A 310 -18.94 0.95 4.44
CA GLU A 310 -18.41 2.20 3.91
C GLU A 310 -19.02 3.36 4.70
N VAL A 311 -18.20 4.34 4.98
CA VAL A 311 -18.60 5.60 5.63
C VAL A 311 -17.98 6.76 4.89
N HIS A 312 -18.72 7.86 4.77
CA HIS A 312 -18.20 9.11 4.26
C HIS A 312 -18.06 10.10 5.42
N PHE A 313 -17.00 10.89 5.38
CA PHE A 313 -16.79 11.93 6.38
C PHE A 313 -16.30 13.21 5.72
N LEU A 314 -16.63 14.33 6.34
CA LEU A 314 -16.22 15.66 5.87
C LEU A 314 -14.69 15.78 5.92
N TYR A 315 -14.13 16.49 4.94
CA TYR A 315 -12.67 16.72 4.81
C TYR A 315 -11.86 15.42 4.67
N GLN A 316 -12.45 14.41 3.98
CA GLN A 316 -11.85 13.09 3.88
C GLN A 316 -10.45 13.12 3.27
N GLU A 317 -10.25 13.88 2.20
CA GLU A 317 -8.98 13.94 1.48
C GLU A 317 -7.90 14.62 2.34
N GLU A 318 -8.24 15.70 3.02
CA GLU A 318 -7.33 16.44 3.89
C GLU A 318 -6.94 15.62 5.13
N ILE A 319 -7.90 14.93 5.73
CA ILE A 319 -7.64 14.05 6.88
C ILE A 319 -6.74 12.89 6.45
N ILE A 320 -6.98 12.27 5.30
CA ILE A 320 -6.14 11.20 4.76
C ILE A 320 -4.72 11.68 4.50
N GLU A 321 -4.55 12.87 3.92
CA GLU A 321 -3.22 13.43 3.66
C GLU A 321 -2.47 13.76 4.98
N ARG A 322 -3.18 14.27 6.00
CA ARG A 322 -2.59 14.44 7.34
C ARG A 322 -2.15 13.14 7.97
N ILE A 323 -2.99 12.10 7.90
CA ILE A 323 -2.65 10.75 8.41
C ILE A 323 -1.40 10.23 7.70
N LYS A 324 -1.32 10.38 6.39
CA LYS A 324 -0.17 9.97 5.58
C LYS A 324 1.11 10.66 6.00
N GLN A 325 1.10 12.00 6.13
CA GLN A 325 2.25 12.80 6.59
C GLN A 325 2.74 12.35 7.98
N GLN A 326 1.82 12.08 8.91
CA GLN A 326 2.16 11.63 10.24
C GLN A 326 2.72 10.20 10.27
N MET A 327 2.20 9.30 9.43
CA MET A 327 2.75 7.96 9.28
C MET A 327 4.15 8.00 8.67
N GLU A 328 4.38 8.82 7.64
CA GLU A 328 5.68 9.02 7.03
C GLU A 328 6.70 9.54 8.04
N ALA A 329 6.34 10.57 8.82
CA ALA A 329 7.20 11.14 9.85
C ALA A 329 7.59 10.08 10.92
N LYS A 330 6.64 9.21 11.31
CA LYS A 330 6.90 8.14 12.28
C LYS A 330 7.82 7.06 11.73
N LEU A 331 7.63 6.67 10.46
CA LEU A 331 8.45 5.65 9.80
C LEU A 331 9.87 6.17 9.51
N LEU A 332 10.01 7.44 9.12
CA LEU A 332 11.32 8.08 8.93
C LEU A 332 12.13 8.07 10.23
N GLY A 333 11.54 8.42 11.37
CA GLY A 333 12.22 8.40 12.66
C GLY A 333 12.68 7.00 13.11
N SER A 334 12.02 5.94 12.63
CA SER A 334 12.41 4.55 12.94
C SER A 334 13.45 3.97 11.97
N ASN A 335 13.61 4.59 10.79
CA ASN A 335 14.49 4.12 9.71
C ASN A 335 15.91 4.71 9.77
N ALA A 336 16.07 5.82 10.49
CA ALA A 336 17.34 6.54 10.56
C ALA A 336 18.52 5.67 11.06
N THR A 337 18.23 4.59 11.80
CA THR A 337 19.25 3.73 12.42
C THR A 337 19.75 2.58 11.52
N ARG A 338 19.13 2.29 10.35
CA ARG A 338 19.42 1.03 9.62
C ARG A 338 19.98 1.17 8.22
N SER A 339 19.72 2.22 7.49
CA SER A 339 20.27 2.39 6.13
C SER A 339 21.80 2.55 6.13
N PHE A 340 22.35 3.10 7.21
CA PHE A 340 23.81 3.29 7.36
C PHE A 340 24.52 2.13 8.06
N TYR A 341 23.90 1.43 8.99
CA TYR A 341 24.52 0.32 9.72
C TYR A 341 24.85 -0.92 8.90
N LYS A 342 24.15 -1.16 7.80
CA LYS A 342 24.44 -2.32 6.92
C LYS A 342 25.70 -2.11 6.09
N GLN A 343 26.14 -0.88 5.89
CA GLN A 343 27.34 -0.56 5.12
C GLN A 343 28.58 -0.28 5.96
N LEU A 344 28.45 0.02 7.25
CA LEU A 344 29.60 0.25 8.17
C LEU A 344 30.37 -1.02 8.53
N LYS A 345 29.96 -2.20 8.09
CA LYS A 345 30.80 -3.41 8.17
C LYS A 345 31.54 -3.64 6.86
N LEU A 346 32.41 -2.70 6.50
CA LEU A 346 33.52 -2.98 5.61
C LEU A 346 34.57 -3.78 6.39
N PRO A 347 35.15 -4.85 5.80
CA PRO A 347 36.25 -5.58 6.40
C PRO A 347 37.52 -4.72 6.34
N GLY A 348 37.87 -4.10 7.45
CA GLY A 348 39.08 -3.27 7.48
C GLY A 348 39.40 -2.58 8.81
N SER A 349 38.56 -2.56 9.81
CA SER A 349 38.95 -2.07 11.14
C SER A 349 38.90 -3.19 12.16
N SER A 350 39.97 -3.97 12.21
CA SER A 350 40.26 -4.86 13.32
C SER A 350 41.17 -4.13 14.31
N GLU A 351 40.64 -3.71 15.43
CA GLU A 351 41.44 -3.63 16.66
C GLU A 351 41.16 -4.85 17.49
N LEU A 352 42.22 -5.61 17.58
CA LEU A 352 42.72 -6.53 18.59
C LEU A 352 41.82 -6.81 19.82
N GLU A 353 41.27 -8.02 19.86
CA GLU A 353 41.41 -8.83 21.08
C GLU A 353 41.74 -10.28 20.73
N VAL A 354 42.89 -10.70 21.25
CA VAL A 354 43.49 -12.01 21.15
C VAL A 354 42.75 -12.96 22.06
N THR A 355 42.16 -14.04 21.53
CA THR A 355 42.17 -15.35 22.21
C THR A 355 41.89 -16.50 21.23
N GLN A 356 42.92 -17.23 20.99
CA GLN A 356 43.11 -18.68 20.74
C GLN A 356 42.03 -19.47 20.00
N THR A 357 42.48 -19.92 18.81
CA THR A 357 42.45 -21.28 18.24
C THR A 357 41.20 -22.12 18.30
N GLN A 358 40.67 -22.37 17.11
CA GLN A 358 40.50 -23.75 16.60
C GLN A 358 40.18 -23.72 15.09
N ASP A 359 40.93 -24.52 14.34
CA ASP A 359 40.72 -24.85 12.93
C ASP A 359 39.27 -25.17 12.64
N LYS A 360 38.65 -24.35 11.78
CA LYS A 360 37.46 -24.77 11.04
C LYS A 360 37.66 -24.35 9.60
N THR A 361 37.73 -25.35 8.74
CA THR A 361 37.56 -25.31 7.29
C THR A 361 36.71 -24.12 6.88
N GLN A 362 37.29 -23.23 6.09
CA GLN A 362 36.62 -22.09 5.43
C GLN A 362 35.43 -22.63 4.62
N ARG A 363 34.25 -22.55 5.20
CA ARG A 363 33.02 -22.58 4.41
C ARG A 363 32.90 -21.20 3.77
N ILE A 364 33.17 -21.12 2.49
CA ILE A 364 32.81 -19.96 1.65
C ILE A 364 31.29 -19.87 1.73
N TYR A 365 30.78 -18.81 2.34
CA TYR A 365 29.34 -18.55 2.37
C TYR A 365 28.89 -18.11 0.99
N GLU A 366 27.72 -18.61 0.54
CA GLU A 366 27.12 -18.27 -0.76
C GLU A 366 26.96 -16.77 -1.00
N LYS A 367 26.85 -15.97 0.10
CA LYS A 367 26.81 -14.49 0.07
C LYS A 367 28.14 -13.81 -0.33
N GLU A 368 29.23 -14.53 -0.47
CA GLU A 368 30.52 -14.02 -0.92
C GLU A 368 30.74 -14.27 -2.43
N MET A 369 29.77 -14.90 -3.08
CA MET A 369 29.79 -15.10 -4.53
C MET A 369 28.99 -14.01 -5.24
N VAL A 370 29.60 -13.38 -6.26
CA VAL A 370 28.95 -12.35 -7.09
C VAL A 370 27.79 -12.92 -7.93
N ARG A 371 27.66 -14.22 -8.02
CA ARG A 371 26.53 -14.89 -8.69
C ARG A 371 26.14 -16.19 -8.02
N THR A 372 24.85 -16.45 -8.01
CA THR A 372 24.25 -17.66 -7.47
C THR A 372 23.82 -18.67 -8.56
N ASP A 373 23.78 -18.25 -9.81
CA ASP A 373 23.40 -19.09 -10.96
C ASP A 373 24.62 -19.43 -11.82
N SER A 374 24.76 -20.71 -12.18
CA SER A 374 25.82 -21.21 -13.06
C SER A 374 25.74 -20.66 -14.50
N THR A 375 24.60 -20.10 -14.91
CA THR A 375 24.37 -19.50 -16.23
C THR A 375 24.79 -18.03 -16.28
N GLU A 376 24.97 -17.35 -15.14
CA GLU A 376 25.43 -15.97 -15.09
C GLU A 376 26.95 -15.88 -15.23
N GLN A 377 27.42 -14.82 -15.91
CA GLN A 377 28.84 -14.56 -16.10
C GLN A 377 29.39 -13.70 -14.96
N LYS A 378 30.57 -14.04 -14.45
CA LYS A 378 31.25 -13.24 -13.42
C LYS A 378 31.70 -11.89 -13.99
N LEU A 379 31.43 -10.81 -13.27
CA LEU A 379 31.86 -9.46 -13.65
C LEU A 379 33.39 -9.37 -13.85
N ASP A 380 34.17 -10.05 -13.02
CA ASP A 380 35.64 -10.05 -13.10
C ASP A 380 36.21 -10.61 -14.41
N LYS A 381 35.46 -11.42 -15.15
CA LYS A 381 35.91 -11.93 -16.45
C LYS A 381 35.93 -10.85 -17.54
N PHE A 382 35.17 -9.79 -17.37
CA PHE A 382 35.07 -8.71 -18.34
C PHE A 382 36.21 -7.69 -18.20
N PHE A 383 36.87 -7.62 -17.04
CA PHE A 383 37.97 -6.67 -16.81
C PHE A 383 39.30 -7.10 -17.42
N LYS A 384 39.52 -8.39 -17.67
CA LYS A 384 40.80 -8.88 -18.24
C LYS A 384 40.98 -8.62 -19.72
N THR A 385 39.97 -8.13 -20.42
CA THR A 385 40.01 -7.99 -21.90
C THR A 385 40.40 -6.58 -22.37
N LEU A 386 40.59 -5.62 -21.45
CA LEU A 386 40.75 -4.21 -21.80
C LEU A 386 42.21 -3.75 -21.97
N GLU A 387 43.24 -4.61 -21.72
CA GLU A 387 44.63 -4.19 -21.82
C GLU A 387 45.24 -4.19 -23.24
N LYS A 388 44.46 -4.51 -24.28
CA LYS A 388 45.01 -4.48 -25.66
C LYS A 388 44.01 -3.93 -26.65
N SER A 389 44.08 -2.63 -26.92
CA SER A 389 44.06 -2.00 -28.25
C SER A 389 43.98 -0.49 -28.16
N ASP A 390 45.13 0.09 -28.07
CA ASP A 390 45.34 1.48 -28.52
C ASP A 390 45.64 1.41 -30.02
N SER A 391 44.99 2.25 -30.77
CA SER A 391 45.50 2.97 -31.96
C SER A 391 44.41 3.22 -33.01
N GLY A 392 44.36 4.44 -33.48
CA GLY A 392 43.85 4.76 -34.79
C GLY A 392 42.88 5.94 -34.94
N LEU A 393 43.44 7.07 -35.12
CA LEU A 393 42.88 8.33 -35.63
C LEU A 393 41.97 8.21 -36.86
N SER A 394 40.92 9.03 -36.98
CA SER A 394 40.91 10.24 -37.84
C SER A 394 39.50 10.78 -38.10
N SER A 395 39.38 12.04 -37.90
CA SER A 395 38.71 13.20 -38.54
C SER A 395 37.59 13.00 -39.57
N SER A 396 36.46 13.72 -39.48
CA SER A 396 36.18 14.99 -40.11
C SER A 396 34.72 15.44 -40.06
N SER A 397 34.53 16.74 -39.87
CA SER A 397 33.55 17.72 -40.38
C SER A 397 32.06 17.37 -40.31
N GLY A 398 31.16 18.07 -39.63
CA GLY A 398 30.85 19.49 -39.65
C GLY A 398 29.47 19.73 -40.19
N ASN A 399 28.53 20.18 -39.34
CA ASN A 399 27.48 21.12 -39.73
C ASN A 399 26.82 21.69 -38.49
N GLU A 400 26.88 22.97 -38.38
CA GLU A 400 26.30 23.79 -37.33
C GLU A 400 24.82 24.05 -37.61
N THR A 401 23.99 23.99 -36.57
CA THR A 401 22.70 24.70 -36.47
C THR A 401 22.51 25.20 -35.03
N PRO A 402 21.79 26.31 -34.80
CA PRO A 402 22.13 27.31 -33.80
C PRO A 402 21.77 26.96 -32.36
N ALA A 403 22.55 27.49 -31.45
CA ALA A 403 22.58 27.30 -30.02
C ALA A 403 21.35 27.84 -29.31
N ALA A 404 20.71 26.96 -28.50
CA ALA A 404 20.04 27.35 -27.29
C ALA A 404 21.10 27.46 -26.17
N THR A 405 21.00 28.46 -25.34
CA THR A 405 21.87 28.73 -24.20
C THR A 405 22.01 27.48 -23.33
N GLN A 406 23.10 26.78 -23.46
CA GLN A 406 23.47 25.63 -22.65
C GLN A 406 24.33 26.10 -21.50
N ASP A 407 23.99 25.67 -20.31
CA ASP A 407 24.86 25.75 -19.14
C ASP A 407 26.21 25.11 -19.53
N GLU A 408 27.31 25.85 -19.45
CA GLU A 408 28.63 25.46 -19.99
C GLU A 408 29.22 24.21 -19.28
N SER A 409 28.61 23.73 -18.20
CA SER A 409 29.15 22.63 -17.39
C SER A 409 28.93 21.23 -17.95
N PHE A 410 28.03 21.01 -18.92
CA PHE A 410 27.78 19.68 -19.53
C PHE A 410 27.88 19.71 -21.08
N ARG A 411 28.73 18.84 -21.65
CA ARG A 411 28.93 18.71 -23.10
C ARG A 411 28.66 17.28 -23.58
N LEU A 412 27.87 17.14 -24.64
CA LEU A 412 27.51 15.86 -25.26
C LEU A 412 28.64 15.36 -26.15
N THR A 413 29.09 14.11 -25.99
CA THR A 413 30.10 13.46 -26.81
C THR A 413 29.45 12.46 -27.77
N ALA A 414 29.91 12.41 -29.03
CA ALA A 414 29.32 11.56 -30.07
C ALA A 414 29.34 10.07 -29.76
N ALA A 415 28.30 9.33 -30.21
CA ALA A 415 28.09 7.92 -29.99
C ALA A 415 29.22 7.03 -30.53
N ARG A 416 29.66 6.04 -29.74
CA ARG A 416 30.58 4.97 -30.12
C ARG A 416 29.89 3.94 -31.03
N LYS A 417 30.70 3.10 -31.77
CA LYS A 417 30.15 1.96 -32.51
C LYS A 417 29.35 1.03 -31.61
N SER A 418 28.15 0.65 -32.05
CA SER A 418 27.23 -0.22 -31.28
C SER A 418 27.90 -1.56 -30.96
N LYS A 419 27.96 -1.89 -29.66
CA LYS A 419 28.40 -3.19 -29.15
C LYS A 419 27.19 -4.10 -28.99
N GLU A 420 27.35 -5.36 -29.37
CA GLU A 420 26.28 -6.37 -29.14
C GLU A 420 26.26 -6.81 -27.67
N VAL A 421 25.11 -6.67 -27.03
CA VAL A 421 24.92 -7.09 -25.62
C VAL A 421 24.77 -8.60 -25.58
N ARG A 422 25.68 -9.29 -24.86
CA ARG A 422 25.69 -10.75 -24.70
C ARG A 422 25.42 -11.24 -23.28
N LEU A 423 25.17 -10.32 -22.35
CA LEU A 423 24.89 -10.65 -20.95
C LEU A 423 23.46 -11.18 -20.80
N THR A 424 23.34 -12.40 -20.32
CA THR A 424 22.03 -13.06 -20.13
C THR A 424 21.15 -12.34 -19.13
N SER A 425 21.72 -11.73 -18.08
CA SER A 425 21.02 -10.88 -17.11
C SER A 425 20.30 -9.70 -17.77
N VAL A 426 21.00 -8.99 -18.66
CA VAL A 426 20.44 -7.83 -19.39
C VAL A 426 19.40 -8.27 -20.42
N LEU A 427 19.66 -9.36 -21.16
CA LEU A 427 18.70 -9.92 -22.12
C LEU A 427 17.41 -10.36 -21.42
N ASN A 428 17.51 -10.94 -20.21
CA ASN A 428 16.35 -11.30 -19.39
C ASN A 428 15.58 -10.06 -18.91
N MET A 429 16.29 -8.97 -18.60
CA MET A 429 15.64 -7.69 -18.24
C MET A 429 14.89 -7.12 -19.45
N GLN A 430 15.46 -7.12 -20.66
CA GLN A 430 14.78 -6.70 -21.89
C GLN A 430 13.54 -7.53 -22.16
N GLN A 431 13.64 -8.86 -22.09
CA GLN A 431 12.47 -9.74 -22.27
C GLN A 431 11.40 -9.52 -21.21
N ARG A 432 11.79 -9.20 -19.97
CA ARG A 432 10.85 -8.87 -18.90
C ARG A 432 10.07 -7.58 -19.22
N VAL A 433 10.75 -6.55 -19.71
CA VAL A 433 10.12 -5.30 -20.17
C VAL A 433 9.12 -5.57 -21.29
N GLU A 434 9.50 -6.36 -22.28
CA GLU A 434 8.63 -6.71 -23.42
C GLU A 434 7.39 -7.51 -22.98
N ARG A 435 7.57 -8.52 -22.13
CA ARG A 435 6.45 -9.34 -21.59
C ARG A 435 5.50 -8.56 -20.70
N GLN A 436 5.99 -7.55 -19.99
CA GLN A 436 5.18 -6.71 -19.11
C GLN A 436 4.48 -5.56 -19.83
N CYS A 437 4.73 -5.38 -21.12
CA CYS A 437 4.13 -4.31 -21.90
C CYS A 437 2.60 -4.47 -21.98
N HIS A 438 1.88 -3.47 -21.49
CA HIS A 438 0.43 -3.39 -21.55
C HIS A 438 -0.02 -2.80 -22.90
N VAL A 439 -0.42 -3.67 -23.84
CA VAL A 439 -0.72 -3.31 -25.22
C VAL A 439 -1.73 -2.15 -25.36
N PRO A 440 -2.88 -2.13 -24.63
CA PRO A 440 -3.83 -1.00 -24.73
C PRO A 440 -3.20 0.34 -24.33
N LEU A 441 -2.39 0.35 -23.27
CA LEU A 441 -1.71 1.56 -22.82
C LEU A 441 -0.63 2.01 -23.81
N ARG A 442 0.08 1.05 -24.42
CA ARG A 442 1.04 1.34 -25.49
C ARG A 442 0.37 1.97 -26.70
N THR A 443 -0.83 1.52 -27.06
CA THR A 443 -1.62 2.11 -28.16
C THR A 443 -1.99 3.57 -27.87
N ILE A 444 -2.47 3.85 -26.66
CA ILE A 444 -2.77 5.22 -26.20
C ILE A 444 -1.52 6.09 -26.29
N LEU A 445 -0.39 5.65 -25.74
CA LEU A 445 0.85 6.42 -25.74
C LEU A 445 1.44 6.62 -27.15
N LYS A 446 1.29 5.69 -28.07
CA LYS A 446 1.74 5.85 -29.45
C LYS A 446 1.00 6.95 -30.21
N GLN A 447 -0.28 7.14 -29.92
CA GLN A 447 -1.18 8.03 -30.66
C GLN A 447 -1.50 9.32 -29.90
N LEU A 448 -0.96 9.50 -28.69
CA LEU A 448 -1.22 10.69 -27.87
C LEU A 448 -0.82 11.98 -28.60
N VAL A 449 -1.58 13.04 -28.31
CA VAL A 449 -1.26 14.42 -28.72
C VAL A 449 -1.09 15.24 -27.44
N TYR A 450 0.08 15.84 -27.30
CA TYR A 450 0.37 16.69 -26.13
C TYR A 450 -0.53 17.95 -26.15
N VAL A 451 -1.04 18.33 -24.99
CA VAL A 451 -1.94 19.50 -24.83
C VAL A 451 -1.28 20.58 -23.98
N GLY A 452 -0.64 20.21 -22.88
CA GLY A 452 0.01 21.19 -22.01
C GLY A 452 0.43 20.62 -20.64
N CYS A 453 1.22 21.36 -19.89
CA CYS A 453 1.58 21.05 -18.50
C CYS A 453 0.51 21.61 -17.54
N VAL A 454 0.23 20.86 -16.47
CA VAL A 454 -0.58 21.32 -15.35
C VAL A 454 0.33 21.84 -14.23
N ASP A 455 1.38 21.08 -13.94
CA ASP A 455 2.43 21.42 -12.97
C ASP A 455 3.74 20.69 -13.35
N GLU A 456 4.71 20.71 -12.44
CA GLU A 456 6.02 20.09 -12.63
C GLU A 456 5.96 18.58 -12.94
N ARG A 457 4.93 17.89 -12.46
CA ARG A 457 4.80 16.44 -12.54
C ARG A 457 3.58 15.95 -13.31
N ARG A 458 2.70 16.86 -13.73
CA ARG A 458 1.45 16.51 -14.42
C ARG A 458 1.31 17.25 -15.73
N ALA A 459 0.96 16.51 -16.76
CA ALA A 459 0.70 17.05 -18.08
C ALA A 459 -0.59 16.47 -18.67
N LEU A 460 -1.18 17.20 -19.61
CA LEU A 460 -2.38 16.83 -20.35
C LEU A 460 -1.99 16.33 -21.73
N PHE A 461 -2.66 15.28 -22.17
CA PHE A 461 -2.60 14.82 -23.54
C PHE A 461 -3.97 14.32 -24.00
N GLN A 462 -4.21 14.41 -25.31
CA GLN A 462 -5.40 13.88 -25.97
C GLN A 462 -5.08 12.54 -26.64
N HIS A 463 -6.00 11.60 -26.56
CA HIS A 463 -6.03 10.40 -27.38
C HIS A 463 -7.44 10.20 -27.90
N GLU A 464 -7.62 10.19 -29.23
CA GLU A 464 -8.93 10.18 -29.87
C GLU A 464 -9.84 11.32 -29.35
N THR A 465 -11.01 10.96 -28.81
CA THR A 465 -12.00 11.91 -28.26
C THR A 465 -11.87 12.13 -26.75
N ARG A 466 -10.80 11.64 -26.13
CA ARG A 466 -10.62 11.65 -24.68
C ARG A 466 -9.43 12.51 -24.28
N LEU A 467 -9.60 13.25 -23.18
CA LEU A 467 -8.54 14.02 -22.54
C LEU A 467 -8.02 13.27 -21.33
N TYR A 468 -6.72 13.11 -21.26
CA TYR A 468 -6.02 12.43 -20.17
C TYR A 468 -5.07 13.38 -19.45
N MET A 469 -4.94 13.17 -18.16
CA MET A 469 -3.86 13.71 -17.34
C MET A 469 -2.89 12.59 -16.98
N CYS A 470 -1.58 12.82 -17.13
CA CYS A 470 -0.57 11.84 -16.77
C CYS A 470 0.43 12.41 -15.75
N ASN A 471 0.98 11.52 -14.94
CA ASN A 471 2.14 11.81 -14.11
C ASN A 471 3.40 11.64 -14.95
N THR A 472 4.02 12.75 -15.33
CA THR A 472 5.21 12.81 -16.19
C THR A 472 6.43 12.19 -15.53
N PHE A 473 6.59 12.34 -14.21
CA PHE A 473 7.68 11.72 -13.47
C PHE A 473 7.66 10.18 -13.57
N ALA A 474 6.50 9.57 -13.31
CA ALA A 474 6.36 8.11 -13.36
C ALA A 474 6.57 7.54 -14.78
N LEU A 475 6.11 8.26 -15.81
CA LEU A 475 6.35 7.87 -17.21
C LEU A 475 7.83 8.02 -17.59
N SER A 476 8.48 9.09 -17.13
CA SER A 476 9.90 9.36 -17.39
C SER A 476 10.81 8.36 -16.70
N GLU A 477 10.54 8.04 -15.43
CA GLU A 477 11.29 7.03 -14.67
C GLU A 477 11.29 5.68 -15.40
N GLU A 478 10.13 5.25 -15.90
CA GLU A 478 10.05 4.00 -16.65
C GLU A 478 10.72 4.11 -18.02
N LEU A 479 10.61 5.25 -18.71
CA LEU A 479 11.27 5.49 -19.98
C LEU A 479 12.80 5.41 -19.80
N PHE A 480 13.38 6.13 -18.84
CA PHE A 480 14.82 6.15 -18.63
C PHE A 480 15.37 4.80 -18.17
N TYR A 481 14.60 4.06 -17.34
CA TYR A 481 14.94 2.69 -16.99
C TYR A 481 15.05 1.79 -18.22
N GLN A 482 14.08 1.87 -19.13
CA GLN A 482 14.10 1.09 -20.36
C GLN A 482 15.23 1.55 -21.29
N ARG A 483 15.50 2.84 -21.41
CA ARG A 483 16.62 3.37 -22.20
C ARG A 483 17.94 2.80 -21.73
N LEU A 484 18.22 2.79 -20.43
CA LEU A 484 19.45 2.22 -19.86
C LEU A 484 19.61 0.73 -20.19
N ILE A 485 18.53 -0.04 -20.17
CA ILE A 485 18.57 -1.48 -20.48
C ILE A 485 18.79 -1.71 -21.99
N TYR A 486 18.12 -0.95 -22.85
CA TYR A 486 18.23 -1.14 -24.31
C TYR A 486 19.50 -0.53 -24.89
N GLU A 487 20.07 0.49 -24.26
CA GLU A 487 21.35 1.11 -24.64
C GLU A 487 22.53 0.66 -23.78
N PHE A 488 22.36 -0.43 -23.06
CA PHE A 488 23.41 -1.02 -22.23
C PHE A 488 24.73 -1.16 -23.02
N GLN A 489 25.84 -0.69 -22.46
CA GLN A 489 27.16 -0.55 -23.09
C GLN A 489 27.23 0.40 -24.30
N ASN A 490 26.14 1.00 -24.72
CA ASN A 490 26.08 1.86 -25.92
C ASN A 490 25.63 3.28 -25.60
N CYS A 491 25.46 3.64 -24.33
CA CYS A 491 25.13 5.02 -23.94
C CYS A 491 26.19 5.98 -24.42
N ALA A 492 25.77 7.09 -25.02
CA ALA A 492 26.64 8.24 -25.23
C ALA A 492 26.99 8.88 -23.88
N GLU A 493 28.00 9.74 -23.86
CA GLU A 493 28.49 10.37 -22.63
C GLU A 493 28.14 11.86 -22.61
N ILE A 494 27.68 12.33 -21.45
CA ILE A 494 27.60 13.75 -21.12
C ILE A 494 28.83 14.07 -20.28
N SER A 495 29.78 14.82 -20.84
CA SER A 495 31.02 15.22 -20.14
C SER A 495 30.72 16.32 -19.12
N VAL A 496 31.21 16.16 -17.91
CA VAL A 496 31.12 17.12 -16.80
C VAL A 496 32.38 17.97 -16.77
N VAL A 497 32.26 19.26 -17.03
CA VAL A 497 33.40 20.19 -17.11
C VAL A 497 33.14 21.44 -16.28
N PRO A 498 33.98 21.75 -15.27
CA PRO A 498 35.09 20.94 -14.75
C PRO A 498 34.63 19.68 -14.03
N PRO A 499 35.48 18.64 -13.89
CA PRO A 499 35.18 17.46 -13.10
C PRO A 499 34.77 17.82 -11.66
N LEU A 500 33.73 17.18 -11.13
CA LEU A 500 33.16 17.50 -9.83
C LEU A 500 33.66 16.54 -8.73
N PRO A 501 34.25 17.06 -7.63
CA PRO A 501 34.74 16.22 -6.52
C PRO A 501 33.61 15.49 -5.83
N LEU A 502 33.63 14.14 -5.82
CA LEU A 502 32.60 13.30 -5.20
C LEU A 502 32.42 13.59 -3.72
N GLN A 503 33.52 13.80 -2.98
CA GLN A 503 33.45 14.04 -1.54
C GLN A 503 32.62 15.29 -1.21
N GLN A 504 32.78 16.37 -1.98
CA GLN A 504 31.99 17.60 -1.76
C GLN A 504 30.53 17.36 -2.09
N LEU A 505 30.23 16.67 -3.20
CA LEU A 505 28.86 16.34 -3.58
C LEU A 505 28.18 15.46 -2.53
N LEU A 506 28.85 14.46 -2.00
CA LEU A 506 28.32 13.57 -0.97
C LEU A 506 28.09 14.27 0.38
N LEU A 507 28.95 15.24 0.74
CA LEU A 507 28.71 16.08 1.91
C LEU A 507 27.47 16.96 1.73
N ILE A 508 27.31 17.57 0.55
CA ILE A 508 26.09 18.33 0.21
C ILE A 508 24.85 17.41 0.29
N ALA A 509 24.98 16.17 -0.20
CA ALA A 509 23.87 15.20 -0.09
C ALA A 509 23.50 14.90 1.37
N LEU A 510 24.50 14.65 2.23
CA LEU A 510 24.30 14.35 3.66
C LEU A 510 23.82 15.57 4.46
N ASP A 511 24.01 16.81 3.97
CA ASP A 511 23.42 18.00 4.55
C ASP A 511 21.95 18.21 4.15
N SER A 512 21.53 17.56 3.08
CA SER A 512 20.15 17.63 2.59
C SER A 512 19.21 16.81 3.49
N ARG A 513 18.00 17.31 3.70
CA ARG A 513 16.92 16.56 4.38
C ARG A 513 16.56 15.25 3.66
N ALA A 514 16.78 15.18 2.36
CA ALA A 514 16.49 14.00 1.54
C ALA A 514 17.43 12.81 1.85
N ALA A 515 18.60 13.04 2.42
CA ALA A 515 19.52 11.99 2.87
C ALA A 515 19.02 11.29 4.14
N GLY A 516 18.21 11.97 4.95
CA GLY A 516 17.70 11.42 6.21
C GLY A 516 18.77 11.21 7.29
N TRP A 517 19.94 11.86 7.16
CA TRP A 517 21.03 11.72 8.10
C TRP A 517 20.65 12.23 9.50
N VAL A 518 21.03 11.49 10.55
CA VAL A 518 20.93 11.86 11.94
C VAL A 518 22.28 11.71 12.65
N PRO A 519 22.56 12.45 13.75
CA PRO A 519 23.86 12.41 14.45
C PRO A 519 24.28 11.00 14.91
N GLU A 520 23.32 10.10 15.07
CA GLU A 520 23.53 8.69 15.46
C GLU A 520 24.15 7.84 14.35
N ASP A 521 24.06 8.30 13.08
CA ASP A 521 24.64 7.60 11.94
C ASP A 521 26.17 7.78 11.81
N GLY A 522 26.75 8.67 12.61
CA GLY A 522 28.20 8.95 12.61
C GLY A 522 28.59 10.24 11.91
N ASP A 523 29.91 10.46 11.78
CA ASP A 523 30.41 11.68 11.17
C ASP A 523 30.17 11.72 9.65
N LYS A 524 29.62 12.83 9.15
CA LYS A 524 29.33 13.02 7.72
C LYS A 524 30.58 12.90 6.83
N THR A 525 31.73 13.37 7.33
CA THR A 525 32.99 13.35 6.56
C THR A 525 33.44 11.91 6.35
N GLU A 526 33.32 11.07 7.38
CA GLU A 526 33.66 9.66 7.33
C GLU A 526 32.68 8.88 6.43
N LEU A 527 31.37 9.14 6.55
CA LEU A 527 30.34 8.55 5.68
C LEU A 527 30.56 8.93 4.20
N ALA A 528 30.87 10.20 3.92
CA ALA A 528 31.16 10.66 2.58
C ALA A 528 32.43 9.98 2.02
N ALA A 529 33.49 9.85 2.82
CA ALA A 529 34.71 9.18 2.40
C ALA A 529 34.47 7.69 2.07
N ASN A 530 33.68 6.99 2.89
CA ASN A 530 33.30 5.60 2.63
C ASN A 530 32.49 5.45 1.34
N ALA A 531 31.55 6.36 1.09
CA ALA A 531 30.78 6.36 -0.16
C ALA A 531 31.65 6.65 -1.39
N VAL A 532 32.65 7.55 -1.27
CA VAL A 532 33.66 7.79 -2.34
C VAL A 532 34.44 6.51 -2.63
N CYS A 533 34.91 5.80 -1.60
CA CYS A 533 35.64 4.54 -1.77
C CYS A 533 34.81 3.49 -2.53
N ILE A 534 33.53 3.33 -2.17
CA ILE A 534 32.61 2.40 -2.87
C ILE A 534 32.49 2.80 -4.35
N LEU A 535 32.20 4.06 -4.62
CA LEU A 535 31.99 4.53 -5.99
C LEU A 535 33.29 4.44 -6.84
N GLN A 536 34.46 4.67 -6.24
CA GLN A 536 35.75 4.50 -6.94
C GLN A 536 36.05 3.02 -7.21
N GLU A 537 35.80 2.14 -6.26
CA GLU A 537 35.95 0.68 -6.47
C GLU A 537 35.06 0.18 -7.61
N LYS A 538 33.83 0.69 -7.73
CA LYS A 538 32.86 0.29 -8.76
C LYS A 538 32.92 1.14 -10.04
N ALA A 539 33.81 2.15 -10.10
CA ALA A 539 33.97 3.02 -11.27
C ALA A 539 34.23 2.26 -12.58
N PRO A 540 35.06 1.17 -12.63
CA PRO A 540 35.25 0.41 -13.86
C PRO A 540 33.95 -0.19 -14.42
N ILE A 541 33.05 -0.70 -13.56
CA ILE A 541 31.74 -1.25 -13.94
C ILE A 541 30.85 -0.15 -14.52
N MET A 542 30.76 0.97 -13.81
CA MET A 542 29.94 2.11 -14.22
C MET A 542 30.43 2.70 -15.56
N ARG A 543 31.74 2.79 -15.77
CA ARG A 543 32.33 3.25 -17.03
C ARG A 543 32.05 2.31 -18.19
N GLU A 544 32.25 1.00 -18.00
CA GLU A 544 32.12 0.00 -19.08
C GLU A 544 30.67 -0.17 -19.54
N TYR A 545 29.74 -0.22 -18.60
CA TYR A 545 28.35 -0.58 -18.90
C TYR A 545 27.41 0.61 -19.05
N PHE A 546 27.69 1.73 -18.38
CA PHE A 546 26.74 2.84 -18.25
C PHE A 546 27.30 4.21 -18.64
N ALA A 547 28.51 4.27 -19.17
CA ALA A 547 29.15 5.55 -19.55
C ALA A 547 29.21 6.59 -18.40
N LEU A 548 29.22 6.14 -17.13
CA LEU A 548 29.44 6.98 -15.97
C LEU A 548 30.91 6.86 -15.57
N ARG A 549 31.67 7.97 -15.66
CA ARG A 549 33.10 7.98 -15.36
C ARG A 549 33.41 8.72 -14.08
N ILE A 550 34.19 8.06 -13.24
CA ILE A 550 34.82 8.62 -12.06
C ILE A 550 36.31 8.47 -12.19
N SER A 551 37.06 9.55 -11.96
CA SER A 551 38.51 9.53 -12.01
C SER A 551 39.13 8.84 -10.78
N GLU A 552 40.38 8.43 -10.87
CA GLU A 552 41.17 7.89 -9.75
C GLU A 552 41.29 8.90 -8.60
N GLN A 553 41.16 10.20 -8.88
CA GLN A 553 41.18 11.28 -7.89
C GLN A 553 39.81 11.50 -7.20
N GLY A 554 38.80 10.68 -7.50
CA GLY A 554 37.46 10.79 -6.91
C GLY A 554 36.63 11.96 -7.46
N CYS A 555 36.79 12.27 -8.76
CA CYS A 555 35.97 13.27 -9.43
C CYS A 555 35.05 12.64 -10.47
N LEU A 556 33.80 13.11 -10.55
CA LEU A 556 32.84 12.74 -11.58
C LEU A 556 33.23 13.44 -12.91
N GLU A 557 33.43 12.67 -13.96
CA GLU A 557 33.85 13.16 -15.29
C GLU A 557 32.74 13.05 -16.34
N SER A 558 31.86 12.03 -16.25
CA SER A 558 30.78 11.91 -17.21
C SER A 558 29.55 11.19 -16.62
N LEU A 559 28.40 11.46 -17.25
CA LEU A 559 27.10 10.81 -17.02
C LEU A 559 26.58 10.20 -18.33
N PRO A 560 25.71 9.16 -18.31
CA PRO A 560 25.11 8.60 -19.51
C PRO A 560 24.15 9.56 -20.20
N ALA A 561 24.25 9.71 -21.53
CA ALA A 561 23.28 10.46 -22.32
C ALA A 561 22.15 9.51 -22.77
N LEU A 562 20.97 9.62 -22.17
CA LEU A 562 19.85 8.71 -22.41
C LEU A 562 18.86 9.19 -23.48
N LEU A 563 18.72 10.51 -23.64
CA LEU A 563 17.94 11.15 -24.70
C LEU A 563 18.71 12.34 -25.24
N ALA A 564 18.58 12.59 -26.53
CA ALA A 564 19.07 13.82 -27.13
C ALA A 564 18.37 15.03 -26.48
N GLN A 565 19.14 16.06 -26.15
CA GLN A 565 18.64 17.30 -25.54
C GLN A 565 18.06 17.13 -24.12
N HIS A 566 18.36 16.03 -23.43
CA HIS A 566 18.05 15.86 -22.01
C HIS A 566 19.31 15.97 -21.18
N ILE A 567 19.34 16.93 -20.28
CA ILE A 567 20.39 17.11 -19.27
C ILE A 567 19.74 16.84 -17.91
N PRO A 568 20.30 15.91 -17.12
CA PRO A 568 19.74 15.61 -15.79
C PRO A 568 19.98 16.78 -14.81
N SER A 569 19.15 16.85 -13.78
CA SER A 569 19.15 17.88 -12.75
C SER A 569 20.49 17.98 -11.99
N HIS A 570 21.10 19.16 -11.98
CA HIS A 570 22.30 19.41 -11.18
C HIS A 570 22.00 19.36 -9.67
N ALA A 571 20.86 19.88 -9.26
CA ALA A 571 20.46 19.94 -7.85
C ALA A 571 20.26 18.55 -7.23
N GLN A 572 19.90 17.57 -8.06
CA GLN A 572 19.65 16.20 -7.60
C GLN A 572 20.90 15.30 -7.74
N LEU A 573 21.96 15.77 -8.37
CA LEU A 573 23.19 15.00 -8.59
C LEU A 573 23.83 14.52 -7.26
N PRO A 574 23.95 15.35 -6.19
CA PRO A 574 24.50 14.90 -4.92
C PRO A 574 23.75 13.71 -4.31
N ILE A 575 22.43 13.79 -4.27
CA ILE A 575 21.56 12.71 -3.74
C ILE A 575 21.64 11.47 -4.62
N TYR A 576 21.70 11.63 -5.94
CA TYR A 576 21.87 10.49 -6.85
C TYR A 576 23.15 9.71 -6.58
N LEU A 577 24.30 10.41 -6.43
CA LEU A 577 25.58 9.78 -6.12
C LEU A 577 25.58 9.06 -4.77
N LEU A 578 24.95 9.67 -3.77
CA LEU A 578 24.76 9.02 -2.47
C LEU A 578 23.94 7.72 -2.62
N ARG A 579 22.86 7.77 -3.37
CA ARG A 579 21.99 6.60 -3.62
C ARG A 579 22.70 5.52 -4.45
N LEU A 580 23.59 5.88 -5.37
CA LEU A 580 24.42 4.88 -6.07
C LEU A 580 25.31 4.10 -5.08
N ALA A 581 25.84 4.78 -4.05
CA ALA A 581 26.65 4.13 -3.05
C ALA A 581 25.82 3.30 -2.06
N THR A 582 24.55 3.69 -1.78
CA THR A 582 23.73 3.11 -0.70
C THR A 582 22.65 2.13 -1.16
N GLU A 583 22.05 2.36 -2.33
CA GLU A 583 20.85 1.64 -2.79
C GLU A 583 21.15 0.61 -3.89
N VAL A 584 22.30 0.70 -4.54
CA VAL A 584 22.69 -0.27 -5.57
C VAL A 584 23.25 -1.52 -4.92
N ASP A 585 22.74 -2.67 -5.33
CA ASP A 585 23.29 -3.97 -4.93
C ASP A 585 24.51 -4.29 -5.78
N TRP A 586 25.70 -4.08 -5.24
CA TRP A 586 26.98 -4.31 -5.91
C TRP A 586 27.47 -5.76 -5.82
N GLU A 587 26.74 -6.66 -5.14
CA GLU A 587 27.17 -8.03 -4.89
C GLU A 587 26.73 -9.01 -5.99
N GLN A 588 25.54 -8.81 -6.57
CA GLN A 588 24.94 -9.72 -7.56
C GLN A 588 24.75 -9.02 -8.91
N GLU A 589 25.22 -9.62 -10.00
CA GLU A 589 25.19 -9.04 -11.36
C GLU A 589 23.80 -8.55 -11.78
N ALA A 590 22.81 -9.42 -11.71
CA ALA A 590 21.45 -9.09 -12.15
C ALA A 590 20.79 -8.01 -11.28
N GLN A 591 21.01 -8.08 -9.97
CA GLN A 591 20.51 -7.08 -9.02
C GLN A 591 21.25 -5.76 -9.17
N CYS A 592 22.56 -5.79 -9.37
CA CYS A 592 23.39 -4.62 -9.61
C CYS A 592 22.86 -3.83 -10.83
N PHE A 593 22.69 -4.50 -11.96
CA PHE A 593 22.20 -3.83 -13.16
C PHE A 593 20.76 -3.30 -12.99
N GLU A 594 19.88 -4.07 -12.34
CA GLU A 594 18.52 -3.63 -12.11
C GLU A 594 18.44 -2.41 -11.18
N THR A 595 19.12 -2.46 -10.03
CA THR A 595 19.10 -1.37 -9.05
C THR A 595 19.80 -0.13 -9.55
N PHE A 596 20.97 -0.27 -10.23
CA PHE A 596 21.66 0.83 -10.87
C PHE A 596 20.77 1.52 -11.92
N CYS A 597 20.15 0.75 -12.83
CA CYS A 597 19.24 1.31 -13.83
C CYS A 597 18.03 2.00 -13.20
N ARG A 598 17.49 1.49 -12.08
CA ARG A 598 16.36 2.12 -11.37
C ARG A 598 16.77 3.44 -10.72
N GLU A 599 17.88 3.48 -10.01
CA GLU A 599 18.34 4.71 -9.36
C GLU A 599 18.73 5.79 -10.37
N THR A 600 19.41 5.40 -11.45
CA THR A 600 19.74 6.31 -12.54
C THR A 600 18.48 6.83 -13.25
N ALA A 601 17.51 5.96 -13.53
CA ALA A 601 16.25 6.38 -14.15
C ALA A 601 15.46 7.35 -13.26
N ARG A 602 15.44 7.12 -11.95
CA ARG A 602 14.82 8.02 -10.98
C ARG A 602 15.47 9.38 -10.96
N TYR A 603 16.80 9.45 -11.02
CA TYR A 603 17.54 10.68 -11.10
C TYR A 603 17.22 11.46 -12.38
N TYR A 604 17.23 10.80 -13.54
CA TYR A 604 16.92 11.41 -14.83
C TYR A 604 15.46 11.84 -14.99
N ALA A 605 14.55 11.23 -14.24
CA ALA A 605 13.14 11.63 -14.24
C ALA A 605 12.86 12.90 -13.46
N GLN A 606 13.80 13.36 -12.62
CA GLN A 606 13.69 14.62 -11.90
C GLN A 606 14.11 15.76 -12.79
N LEU A 607 13.14 16.62 -13.12
CA LEU A 607 13.36 17.78 -13.96
C LEU A 607 13.50 19.02 -13.07
N ASP A 608 14.61 19.76 -13.21
CA ASP A 608 14.76 21.07 -12.59
C ASP A 608 14.08 22.11 -13.46
N TRP A 609 12.97 22.59 -13.00
CA TRP A 609 12.37 23.79 -13.54
C TRP A 609 12.90 24.95 -12.69
N GLN A 610 13.92 25.65 -13.20
CA GLN A 610 14.41 26.84 -12.52
C GLN A 610 13.28 27.88 -12.47
N ASP A 611 13.18 28.54 -11.34
CA ASP A 611 12.13 29.52 -10.99
C ASP A 611 12.26 30.84 -11.83
N ASP A 612 13.04 30.84 -12.90
CA ASP A 612 13.25 31.97 -13.80
C ASP A 612 12.01 32.36 -14.63
N GLY A 613 10.86 31.78 -14.28
CA GLY A 613 9.57 32.20 -14.84
C GLY A 613 9.33 31.85 -16.30
N ASP A 614 10.22 31.11 -16.95
CA ASP A 614 10.04 30.72 -18.35
C ASP A 614 9.31 29.38 -18.48
N MET A 615 8.00 29.41 -18.25
CA MET A 615 7.07 28.31 -18.58
C MET A 615 7.20 27.86 -20.04
N ARG A 616 7.79 28.65 -20.93
CA ARG A 616 7.95 28.30 -22.35
C ARG A 616 8.99 27.23 -22.53
N SER A 617 10.08 27.22 -21.75
CA SER A 617 11.14 26.19 -21.85
C SER A 617 10.63 24.85 -21.36
N GLN A 618 9.82 24.82 -20.30
CA GLN A 618 9.16 23.62 -19.79
C GLN A 618 8.20 23.01 -20.82
N HIS A 619 7.30 23.80 -21.37
CA HIS A 619 6.36 23.37 -22.40
C HIS A 619 7.10 22.83 -23.63
N TRP A 620 8.11 23.54 -24.10
CA TRP A 620 8.91 23.13 -25.24
C TRP A 620 9.59 21.78 -25.01
N TYR A 621 10.21 21.59 -23.84
CA TYR A 621 10.86 20.32 -23.48
C TYR A 621 9.87 19.16 -23.40
N MET A 622 8.74 19.35 -22.76
CA MET A 622 7.68 18.35 -22.68
C MET A 622 7.18 17.98 -24.08
N GLU A 623 6.86 18.96 -24.90
CA GLU A 623 6.28 18.77 -26.25
C GLU A 623 7.26 18.15 -27.23
N HIS A 624 8.52 18.60 -27.22
CA HIS A 624 9.48 18.27 -28.26
C HIS A 624 10.49 17.19 -27.89
N VAL A 625 10.73 16.93 -26.61
CA VAL A 625 11.70 15.93 -26.14
C VAL A 625 11.00 14.75 -25.47
N LEU A 626 10.22 15.00 -24.42
CA LEU A 626 9.74 13.95 -23.53
C LEU A 626 8.55 13.18 -24.13
N PHE A 627 7.50 13.89 -24.59
CA PHE A 627 6.32 13.23 -25.17
C PHE A 627 6.61 12.49 -26.48
N PRO A 628 7.44 12.98 -27.40
CA PRO A 628 7.91 12.20 -28.53
C PRO A 628 8.69 10.95 -28.12
N SER A 629 9.45 11.03 -27.04
CA SER A 629 10.19 9.88 -26.50
C SER A 629 9.26 8.84 -25.89
N PHE A 630 8.19 9.23 -25.20
CA PHE A 630 7.13 8.31 -24.74
C PHE A 630 6.48 7.59 -25.93
N LYS A 631 6.14 8.31 -26.99
CA LYS A 631 5.57 7.72 -28.21
C LYS A 631 6.49 6.66 -28.82
N LYS A 632 7.76 6.98 -28.91
CA LYS A 632 8.74 6.19 -29.66
C LYS A 632 9.27 4.99 -28.87
N PHE A 633 9.63 5.18 -27.62
CA PHE A 633 10.45 4.22 -26.88
C PHE A 633 9.73 3.52 -25.73
N LEU A 634 8.77 4.16 -25.05
CA LEU A 634 8.20 3.62 -23.81
C LEU A 634 7.33 2.40 -24.08
N LEU A 635 7.68 1.26 -23.48
CA LEU A 635 6.88 0.05 -23.39
C LEU A 635 6.17 0.02 -22.02
N PRO A 636 4.96 0.58 -21.88
CA PRO A 636 4.37 0.83 -20.58
C PRO A 636 3.94 -0.46 -19.90
N PRO A 637 4.41 -0.80 -18.70
CA PRO A 637 3.85 -1.88 -17.90
C PRO A 637 2.46 -1.51 -17.36
N ALA A 638 1.64 -2.52 -17.04
CA ALA A 638 0.27 -2.33 -16.58
C ALA A 638 0.14 -1.40 -15.35
N ARG A 639 1.17 -1.33 -14.51
CA ARG A 639 1.23 -0.44 -13.33
C ARG A 639 1.16 1.04 -13.68
N LEU A 640 1.62 1.45 -14.87
CA LEU A 640 1.55 2.85 -15.29
C LEU A 640 0.11 3.33 -15.56
N LYS A 641 -0.86 2.42 -15.66
CA LYS A 641 -2.26 2.78 -15.80
C LYS A 641 -2.77 3.66 -14.64
N GLN A 642 -2.29 3.45 -13.43
CA GLN A 642 -2.63 4.26 -12.26
C GLN A 642 -2.10 5.70 -12.31
N HIS A 643 -1.20 6.02 -13.24
CA HIS A 643 -0.61 7.34 -13.45
C HIS A 643 -1.20 8.06 -14.67
N LEU A 644 -2.25 7.48 -15.29
CA LEU A 644 -3.01 8.10 -16.37
C LEU A 644 -4.49 8.18 -15.96
N TYR A 645 -5.01 9.38 -15.93
CA TYR A 645 -6.38 9.68 -15.52
C TYR A 645 -7.16 10.22 -16.71
N GLU A 646 -8.26 9.56 -17.11
CA GLU A 646 -9.19 10.11 -18.06
C GLU A 646 -10.01 11.21 -17.38
N LEU A 647 -9.85 12.45 -17.80
CA LEU A 647 -10.55 13.61 -17.22
C LEU A 647 -11.94 13.77 -17.83
N THR A 648 -12.04 13.64 -19.15
CA THR A 648 -13.31 13.80 -19.86
C THR A 648 -13.22 13.20 -21.26
N SER A 649 -14.39 13.02 -21.87
CA SER A 649 -14.51 12.65 -23.28
C SER A 649 -15.52 13.55 -23.99
N LEU A 650 -15.36 13.77 -25.31
CA LEU A 650 -16.30 14.55 -26.09
C LEU A 650 -17.76 14.08 -25.94
N PRO A 651 -18.07 12.75 -25.98
CA PRO A 651 -19.43 12.29 -25.74
C PRO A 651 -19.98 12.65 -24.35
N THR A 652 -19.11 12.74 -23.34
CA THR A 652 -19.52 13.13 -21.98
C THR A 652 -19.82 14.62 -21.90
N LEU A 653 -19.00 15.45 -22.56
CA LEU A 653 -19.21 16.89 -22.63
C LEU A 653 -20.49 17.25 -23.38
N TYR A 654 -20.78 16.59 -24.50
CA TYR A 654 -22.04 16.81 -25.25
C TYR A 654 -23.28 16.50 -24.40
N LYS A 655 -23.26 15.44 -23.57
CA LYS A 655 -24.37 15.12 -22.66
C LYS A 655 -24.61 16.21 -21.60
N VAL A 656 -23.59 16.95 -21.22
CA VAL A 656 -23.73 18.09 -20.28
C VAL A 656 -24.36 19.28 -20.98
N PHE A 657 -23.96 19.56 -22.23
CA PHE A 657 -24.50 20.68 -23.01
C PHE A 657 -25.92 20.45 -23.47
N GLU A 658 -26.38 19.20 -23.70
CA GLU A 658 -27.76 18.88 -24.01
C GLU A 658 -28.74 19.05 -22.84
N ARG A 659 -28.23 19.22 -21.61
CA ARG A 659 -29.04 19.42 -20.40
C ARG A 659 -29.06 20.89 -19.92
N CYS A 660 -28.27 21.74 -20.54
CA CYS A 660 -28.33 23.21 -20.39
C CYS A 660 -29.04 23.83 -21.57
#